data_1542949a00e0ef0f99e53ded2503f9ce
#
_entry.id   1542949a00e0ef0f99e53ded2503f9ce
#
_cell.length_a   1.000
_cell.length_b   1.000
_cell.length_c   1.000
_cell.angle_alpha   90.00
_cell.angle_beta   90.00
_cell.angle_gamma   90.00
#
_symmetry.space_group_name_H-M   'P 1'
#
loop_
_entity.id
_entity.type
_entity.pdbx_description
1 polymer ?
#
loop_
_entity_poly.entity_id
_entity_poly.type
_entity_poly.pdbx_seq_one_letter_code
_entity_poly.pdbx_strand_id
1 'polypeptide(L)'
;MNIAILFHLLAIKKSSTQDFEIYCKKYASKVSAMNHALLDPDAEPIFPATHIDRLAALKALEQKVLWLSVWIIHHANHLRSSDGELKVGGHQASSASMVTLMSALYFSTLRPHDRVAVKPHGSPVFHAIQYLLGNQSREQLAGFRALGGAQSYPSRTKDVDDVDFSTGSVGLGVAMTSFAALVQDYLDAHGWATERGRMVAVVGDAELDEGNIYEALLEGWKHDVRDLWWVIDYNRQSLDAVISDRLLNRFSRLFNSMGWRVVTVKYGRLLQAAYARPGGEALRQWIDACPNTQYSALVYKGGAAWRERLLDDIGARSGVQQLIGHYDDEALHTLMTNLGGHCMESMLEAFEAITDDQPTCFFAYTIKGHGLPLAGHKDNHAGLMTPEQVDTMRQRHGITEGAEWEPFEGLPIADTLLQRFVEHIPFNTKKARRHQSKPIPVPKTLKIPGSQRTSTQEAFGRILDGIARANDPLAERIVTTSPDVTVSTNLGGWVNRRGLFHRSTSTQPDLFSEGEVNSLRQWQSSPKGQHLELGIAENNLFILLAAAGLSHSLFGERLLPIGTLYDPFIDRGLDALNYACYQDARFILVATPSGISLAPEGGAHQSSATPLLGMAKPGLSAFEPAYADELAVILRWSFEHLQAEAKTLEPGDLLGDQRGGSVYLRLSTRRIDQRERPLDTGLVDQIIEGGYWLCPPADGASLVIAYMGVMAPQALEAHKAMTAHEPGAGLLAVTSADRLHRGWLAAQRARQVGERETTAAIERLLEPLAGNARLVTVSDSHPAVLSWLGAVRGQRVNALGVEQFGQSGTLSELYETYQLDVASIVQACQRRN
;
A
#
# COMPACT_ATOMS: atom_id res chain seq x y z
N MET A 1 -5.53 -31.80 -22.09
CA MET A 1 -5.18 -32.11 -23.52
C MET A 1 -5.71 -30.99 -24.35
N ASN A 2 -4.85 -30.18 -24.93
CA ASN A 2 -5.17 -28.87 -25.51
C ASN A 2 -6.01 -29.00 -26.79
N ILE A 3 -7.07 -28.22 -26.95
CA ILE A 3 -7.96 -28.18 -28.12
C ILE A 3 -7.18 -28.01 -29.45
N ALA A 4 -6.04 -27.31 -29.41
CA ALA A 4 -5.12 -27.17 -30.54
C ALA A 4 -4.52 -28.52 -30.98
N ILE A 5 -4.27 -29.44 -30.07
CA ILE A 5 -3.78 -30.79 -30.34
C ILE A 5 -4.90 -31.63 -30.99
N LEU A 6 -6.15 -31.42 -30.57
CA LEU A 6 -7.32 -32.12 -31.15
C LEU A 6 -7.60 -31.64 -32.59
N PHE A 7 -7.46 -30.34 -32.86
CA PHE A 7 -7.56 -29.78 -34.20
C PHE A 7 -6.44 -30.22 -35.13
N HIS A 8 -5.20 -30.34 -34.60
CA HIS A 8 -4.06 -30.85 -35.35
C HIS A 8 -4.20 -32.37 -35.68
N LEU A 9 -4.67 -33.14 -34.71
CA LEU A 9 -5.00 -34.57 -34.92
C LEU A 9 -6.16 -34.83 -35.88
N LEU A 10 -7.14 -33.93 -35.94
CA LEU A 10 -8.25 -33.99 -36.91
C LEU A 10 -7.83 -33.57 -38.33
N ALA A 11 -6.85 -32.71 -38.46
CA ALA A 11 -6.26 -32.29 -39.74
C ALA A 11 -5.38 -33.41 -40.38
N ILE A 12 -4.69 -34.21 -39.54
CA ILE A 12 -3.80 -35.31 -39.96
C ILE A 12 -4.62 -36.54 -40.40
N LYS A 13 -5.88 -36.68 -39.99
CA LYS A 13 -6.78 -37.82 -40.42
C LYS A 13 -7.10 -37.82 -41.90
N LYS A 14 -6.60 -36.85 -42.67
CA LYS A 14 -6.74 -36.76 -44.12
C LYS A 14 -5.48 -37.17 -44.93
N SER A 15 -4.38 -37.52 -44.30
CA SER A 15 -3.17 -38.07 -44.94
C SER A 15 -2.92 -39.50 -44.45
N SER A 16 -2.24 -40.31 -45.28
CA SER A 16 -2.16 -41.77 -45.18
C SER A 16 -1.84 -42.34 -43.79
N THR A 17 -2.33 -43.54 -43.51
CA THR A 17 -2.13 -44.30 -42.25
C THR A 17 -0.66 -44.48 -41.85
N GLN A 18 0.28 -44.40 -42.78
CA GLN A 18 1.71 -44.56 -42.55
C GLN A 18 2.35 -43.33 -41.87
N ASP A 19 1.88 -42.12 -42.19
CA ASP A 19 2.38 -40.84 -41.59
C ASP A 19 1.90 -40.71 -40.16
N PHE A 20 0.73 -41.22 -39.81
CA PHE A 20 0.17 -41.22 -38.48
C PHE A 20 0.96 -42.13 -37.53
N GLU A 21 1.35 -43.32 -38.01
CA GLU A 21 2.17 -44.27 -37.19
C GLU A 21 3.57 -43.73 -36.93
N ILE A 22 4.18 -43.06 -37.89
CA ILE A 22 5.51 -42.43 -37.75
C ILE A 22 5.42 -41.23 -36.79
N TYR A 23 4.34 -40.46 -36.84
CA TYR A 23 4.13 -39.35 -35.93
C TYR A 23 3.88 -39.81 -34.49
N CYS A 24 3.04 -40.84 -34.30
CA CYS A 24 2.81 -41.45 -32.98
C CYS A 24 4.07 -42.07 -32.37
N LYS A 25 4.91 -42.72 -33.16
CA LYS A 25 6.21 -43.27 -32.71
C LYS A 25 7.20 -42.13 -32.36
N LYS A 26 7.22 -41.04 -33.11
CA LYS A 26 8.10 -39.89 -32.86
C LYS A 26 7.65 -39.08 -31.65
N TYR A 27 6.32 -39.06 -31.37
CA TYR A 27 5.78 -38.41 -30.18
C TYR A 27 5.92 -39.27 -28.94
N ALA A 28 5.71 -40.57 -29.05
CA ALA A 28 5.98 -41.55 -27.97
C ALA A 28 7.45 -41.57 -27.58
N SER A 29 8.39 -41.48 -28.53
CA SER A 29 9.81 -41.34 -28.25
C SER A 29 10.18 -39.99 -27.62
N LYS A 30 9.50 -38.86 -27.98
CA LYS A 30 9.68 -37.57 -27.33
C LYS A 30 9.11 -37.52 -25.91
N VAL A 31 7.97 -38.14 -25.68
CA VAL A 31 7.38 -38.28 -24.33
C VAL A 31 8.21 -39.22 -23.47
N SER A 32 8.75 -40.30 -24.05
CA SER A 32 9.72 -41.18 -23.36
C SER A 32 11.05 -40.46 -23.09
N ALA A 33 11.55 -39.65 -24.04
CA ALA A 33 12.76 -38.84 -23.83
C ALA A 33 12.54 -37.68 -22.84
N MET A 34 11.34 -37.07 -22.81
CA MET A 34 10.98 -36.10 -21.78
C MET A 34 10.81 -36.73 -20.40
N ASN A 35 10.25 -37.93 -20.32
CA ASN A 35 10.22 -38.72 -19.06
C ASN A 35 11.60 -39.23 -18.65
N HIS A 36 12.51 -39.49 -19.58
CA HIS A 36 13.92 -39.83 -19.26
C HIS A 36 14.77 -38.59 -18.92
N ALA A 37 14.45 -37.38 -19.45
CA ALA A 37 15.13 -36.15 -19.07
C ALA A 37 14.59 -35.56 -17.73
N LEU A 38 13.43 -36.01 -17.27
CA LEU A 38 12.90 -35.74 -15.93
C LEU A 38 13.39 -36.74 -14.86
N LEU A 39 14.09 -37.79 -15.28
CA LEU A 39 14.75 -38.79 -14.45
C LEU A 39 16.22 -38.79 -14.84
N ASP A 40 16.96 -37.73 -14.54
CA ASP A 40 18.40 -37.75 -14.47
C ASP A 40 18.76 -38.66 -13.28
N PRO A 41 19.35 -39.86 -13.49
CA PRO A 41 19.69 -40.76 -12.39
C PRO A 41 20.80 -40.20 -11.49
N ASP A 42 21.48 -39.12 -11.91
CA ASP A 42 22.53 -38.44 -11.14
C ASP A 42 22.06 -37.09 -10.57
N ALA A 43 20.83 -36.65 -10.88
CA ALA A 43 20.22 -35.55 -10.15
C ALA A 43 19.88 -36.03 -8.75
N GLU A 44 20.53 -35.51 -7.72
CA GLU A 44 20.11 -35.73 -6.34
C GLU A 44 18.59 -35.52 -6.25
N PRO A 45 17.83 -36.51 -5.76
CA PRO A 45 16.39 -36.41 -5.66
C PRO A 45 16.09 -35.17 -4.79
N ILE A 46 15.26 -34.29 -5.31
CA ILE A 46 14.78 -33.07 -4.60
C ILE A 46 14.23 -33.45 -3.20
N PHE A 47 13.95 -34.71 -2.98
CA PHE A 47 13.64 -35.30 -1.68
C PHE A 47 14.42 -36.62 -1.51
N PRO A 48 15.41 -36.68 -0.58
CA PRO A 48 16.08 -37.96 -0.28
C PRO A 48 15.07 -38.96 0.30
N ALA A 49 15.37 -40.26 0.15
CA ALA A 49 14.53 -41.46 0.32
C ALA A 49 13.95 -41.74 1.73
N THR A 50 13.48 -40.76 2.43
CA THR A 50 12.50 -40.85 3.53
C THR A 50 11.30 -40.01 3.13
N HIS A 51 10.45 -40.53 2.23
CA HIS A 51 9.30 -39.83 1.69
C HIS A 51 8.31 -39.45 2.80
N ILE A 52 8.30 -38.16 3.15
CA ILE A 52 7.11 -37.56 3.73
C ILE A 52 6.08 -37.34 2.59
N ASP A 53 4.87 -37.84 2.76
CA ASP A 53 3.80 -37.47 1.84
C ASP A 53 3.55 -35.95 1.94
N ARG A 54 3.75 -35.24 0.81
CA ARG A 54 3.58 -33.78 0.72
C ARG A 54 2.22 -33.34 1.27
N LEU A 55 1.16 -34.05 0.93
CA LEU A 55 -0.19 -33.70 1.37
C LEU A 55 -0.36 -33.92 2.87
N ALA A 56 0.20 -35.00 3.43
CA ALA A 56 0.19 -35.25 4.86
C ALA A 56 0.96 -34.17 5.63
N ALA A 57 2.13 -33.76 5.13
CA ALA A 57 2.91 -32.67 5.73
C ALA A 57 2.14 -31.35 5.71
N LEU A 58 1.51 -30.98 4.58
CA LEU A 58 0.72 -29.76 4.45
C LEU A 58 -0.47 -29.75 5.40
N LYS A 59 -1.18 -30.88 5.55
CA LYS A 59 -2.31 -31.00 6.51
C LYS A 59 -1.85 -30.93 7.97
N ALA A 60 -0.68 -31.49 8.29
CA ALA A 60 -0.10 -31.37 9.61
C ALA A 60 0.27 -29.92 9.93
N LEU A 61 0.93 -29.22 9.01
CA LEU A 61 1.25 -27.80 9.17
C LEU A 61 0.00 -26.91 9.24
N GLU A 62 -1.02 -27.20 8.45
CA GLU A 62 -2.33 -26.53 8.52
C GLU A 62 -2.94 -26.64 9.92
N GLN A 63 -2.93 -27.84 10.51
CA GLN A 63 -3.39 -28.08 11.88
C GLN A 63 -2.61 -27.22 12.89
N LYS A 64 -1.28 -27.14 12.74
CA LYS A 64 -0.44 -26.33 13.63
C LYS A 64 -0.65 -24.84 13.46
N VAL A 65 -0.83 -24.35 12.22
CA VAL A 65 -1.16 -22.96 11.94
C VAL A 65 -2.49 -22.57 12.60
N LEU A 66 -3.51 -23.43 12.53
CA LEU A 66 -4.79 -23.18 13.22
C LEU A 66 -4.57 -23.06 14.73
N TRP A 67 -3.85 -23.99 15.35
CA TRP A 67 -3.52 -23.97 16.76
C TRP A 67 -2.79 -22.67 17.16
N LEU A 68 -1.67 -22.39 16.50
CA LEU A 68 -0.85 -21.22 16.82
C LEU A 68 -1.61 -19.90 16.64
N SER A 69 -2.44 -19.78 15.61
CA SER A 69 -3.25 -18.57 15.37
C SER A 69 -4.28 -18.32 16.49
N VAL A 70 -4.84 -19.39 17.07
CA VAL A 70 -5.73 -19.32 18.23
C VAL A 70 -4.93 -19.03 19.49
N TRP A 71 -3.80 -19.71 19.68
CA TRP A 71 -2.96 -19.61 20.87
C TRP A 71 -2.34 -18.23 21.04
N ILE A 72 -1.86 -17.61 19.98
CA ILE A 72 -1.34 -16.22 19.98
C ILE A 72 -2.36 -15.25 20.59
N ILE A 73 -3.63 -15.34 20.16
CA ILE A 73 -4.70 -14.47 20.64
C ILE A 73 -5.07 -14.85 22.09
N HIS A 74 -5.16 -16.14 22.41
CA HIS A 74 -5.47 -16.62 23.76
C HIS A 74 -4.41 -16.18 24.75
N HIS A 75 -3.14 -16.38 24.44
CA HIS A 75 -2.01 -15.97 25.29
C HIS A 75 -2.06 -14.46 25.58
N ALA A 76 -2.30 -13.63 24.56
CA ALA A 76 -2.35 -12.18 24.71
C ALA A 76 -3.51 -11.70 25.60
N ASN A 77 -4.63 -12.45 25.64
CA ASN A 77 -5.82 -12.06 26.42
C ASN A 77 -5.93 -12.67 27.81
N HIS A 78 -5.30 -13.84 28.06
CA HIS A 78 -5.53 -14.61 29.28
C HIS A 78 -4.27 -14.97 30.06
N LEU A 79 -3.10 -15.04 29.41
CA LEU A 79 -1.88 -15.53 30.05
C LEU A 79 -0.82 -14.45 30.26
N ARG A 80 -0.75 -13.48 29.37
CA ARG A 80 0.12 -12.32 29.53
C ARG A 80 -0.46 -11.36 30.57
N SER A 81 0.39 -10.90 31.50
CA SER A 81 -0.01 -9.83 32.43
C SER A 81 -0.35 -8.57 31.66
N SER A 82 -1.51 -7.99 31.91
CA SER A 82 -1.95 -6.69 31.41
C SER A 82 -2.30 -5.79 32.57
N ASP A 83 -2.16 -4.47 32.39
CA ASP A 83 -2.53 -3.48 33.40
C ASP A 83 -4.07 -3.41 33.62
N GLY A 84 -4.84 -4.33 33.02
CA GLY A 84 -6.26 -4.58 33.27
C GLY A 84 -7.24 -3.56 32.69
N GLU A 85 -6.75 -2.47 32.06
CA GLU A 85 -7.61 -1.38 31.60
C GLU A 85 -8.28 -1.63 30.25
N LEU A 86 -7.62 -2.35 29.33
CA LEU A 86 -8.12 -2.57 27.98
C LEU A 86 -8.05 -4.04 27.55
N LYS A 87 -9.13 -4.52 26.93
CA LYS A 87 -9.15 -5.84 26.30
C LYS A 87 -8.17 -5.86 25.11
N VAL A 88 -7.27 -6.86 25.06
CA VAL A 88 -6.32 -7.02 23.95
C VAL A 88 -7.07 -7.37 22.66
N GLY A 89 -8.04 -8.28 22.72
CA GLY A 89 -8.85 -8.68 21.57
C GLY A 89 -8.12 -9.54 20.57
N GLY A 90 -8.69 -9.68 19.39
CA GLY A 90 -8.20 -10.48 18.25
C GLY A 90 -9.34 -11.03 17.42
N HIS A 91 -9.04 -11.72 16.33
CA HIS A 91 -10.02 -12.21 15.36
C HIS A 91 -9.81 -13.70 15.07
N GLN A 92 -10.09 -14.57 16.08
CA GLN A 92 -9.88 -16.02 15.95
C GLN A 92 -10.69 -16.62 14.80
N ALA A 93 -11.96 -16.23 14.65
CA ALA A 93 -12.81 -16.78 13.59
C ALA A 93 -12.38 -16.33 12.17
N SER A 94 -11.96 -15.07 12.01
CA SER A 94 -11.43 -14.58 10.72
C SER A 94 -10.09 -15.22 10.36
N SER A 95 -9.27 -15.54 11.37
CA SER A 95 -8.03 -16.31 11.19
C SER A 95 -8.35 -17.73 10.75
N ALA A 96 -9.21 -18.43 11.46
CA ALA A 96 -9.55 -19.82 11.18
C ALA A 96 -10.15 -20.05 9.78
N SER A 97 -10.87 -19.05 9.21
CA SER A 97 -11.44 -19.20 7.86
C SER A 97 -10.41 -19.33 6.77
N MET A 98 -9.19 -18.80 6.97
CA MET A 98 -8.17 -18.72 5.91
C MET A 98 -6.95 -19.62 6.14
N VAL A 99 -6.95 -20.45 7.18
CA VAL A 99 -5.81 -21.31 7.52
C VAL A 99 -5.42 -22.22 6.36
N THR A 100 -6.38 -22.95 5.77
CA THR A 100 -6.12 -23.87 4.64
C THR A 100 -5.55 -23.14 3.43
N LEU A 101 -6.21 -22.05 3.01
CA LEU A 101 -5.77 -21.31 1.82
C LEU A 101 -4.39 -20.67 2.01
N MET A 102 -4.10 -20.10 3.18
CA MET A 102 -2.78 -19.52 3.46
C MET A 102 -1.71 -20.61 3.61
N SER A 103 -2.03 -21.75 4.22
CA SER A 103 -1.12 -22.89 4.28
C SER A 103 -0.78 -23.42 2.89
N ALA A 104 -1.77 -23.57 2.00
CA ALA A 104 -1.56 -23.98 0.61
C ALA A 104 -0.69 -22.96 -0.16
N LEU A 105 -0.91 -21.67 0.07
CA LEU A 105 -0.10 -20.61 -0.54
C LEU A 105 1.35 -20.69 -0.04
N TYR A 106 1.59 -20.51 1.25
CA TYR A 106 2.94 -20.31 1.79
C TYR A 106 3.78 -21.57 1.80
N PHE A 107 3.19 -22.72 2.11
CA PHE A 107 3.96 -23.97 2.20
C PHE A 107 4.10 -24.72 0.88
N SER A 108 3.42 -24.29 -0.20
CA SER A 108 3.43 -25.08 -1.43
C SER A 108 3.45 -24.26 -2.72
N THR A 109 2.80 -23.10 -2.78
CA THR A 109 2.48 -22.40 -4.03
C THR A 109 3.38 -21.21 -4.31
N LEU A 110 3.69 -20.41 -3.28
CA LEU A 110 4.49 -19.21 -3.41
C LEU A 110 5.94 -19.51 -3.78
N ARG A 111 6.53 -18.61 -4.55
CA ARG A 111 7.93 -18.61 -4.99
C ARG A 111 8.71 -17.51 -4.27
N PRO A 112 10.04 -17.53 -4.26
CA PRO A 112 10.85 -16.53 -3.55
C PRO A 112 10.57 -15.07 -3.95
N HIS A 113 10.22 -14.83 -5.22
CA HIS A 113 10.00 -13.49 -5.76
C HIS A 113 8.55 -13.02 -5.67
N ASP A 114 7.61 -13.91 -5.29
CA ASP A 114 6.23 -13.53 -5.07
C ASP A 114 6.13 -12.55 -3.89
N ARG A 115 5.21 -11.58 -3.97
CA ARG A 115 4.93 -10.60 -2.92
C ARG A 115 3.48 -10.74 -2.48
N VAL A 116 3.24 -10.65 -1.17
CA VAL A 116 1.93 -10.97 -0.59
C VAL A 116 1.40 -9.82 0.26
N ALA A 117 0.18 -9.37 -0.06
CA ALA A 117 -0.64 -8.55 0.82
C ALA A 117 -1.59 -9.47 1.60
N VAL A 118 -1.40 -9.54 2.91
CA VAL A 118 -2.19 -10.42 3.78
C VAL A 118 -3.43 -9.68 4.27
N LYS A 119 -4.60 -10.30 4.20
CA LYS A 119 -5.84 -9.80 4.81
C LYS A 119 -5.58 -9.33 6.25
N PRO A 120 -5.99 -8.10 6.63
CA PRO A 120 -5.67 -7.55 7.96
C PRO A 120 -5.98 -8.49 9.13
N HIS A 121 -7.20 -9.03 9.17
CA HIS A 121 -7.64 -9.95 10.24
C HIS A 121 -7.01 -11.35 10.19
N GLY A 122 -6.19 -11.62 9.17
CA GLY A 122 -5.39 -12.85 9.04
C GLY A 122 -3.99 -12.75 9.64
N SER A 123 -3.63 -11.66 10.32
CA SER A 123 -2.29 -11.49 10.88
C SER A 123 -1.86 -12.63 11.80
N PRO A 124 -2.70 -13.21 12.68
CA PRO A 124 -2.29 -14.35 13.50
C PRO A 124 -1.90 -15.58 12.68
N VAL A 125 -2.61 -15.85 11.58
CA VAL A 125 -2.24 -16.94 10.64
C VAL A 125 -0.92 -16.65 9.95
N PHE A 126 -0.73 -15.41 9.50
CA PHE A 126 0.52 -14.98 8.87
C PHE A 126 1.70 -15.12 9.84
N HIS A 127 1.60 -14.58 11.05
CA HIS A 127 2.65 -14.69 12.05
C HIS A 127 2.93 -16.15 12.46
N ALA A 128 1.90 -17.01 12.58
CA ALA A 128 2.06 -18.43 12.83
C ALA A 128 2.84 -19.12 11.69
N ILE A 129 2.52 -18.83 10.44
CA ILE A 129 3.25 -19.35 9.26
C ILE A 129 4.70 -18.87 9.29
N GLN A 130 4.94 -17.57 9.51
CA GLN A 130 6.29 -17.01 9.57
C GLN A 130 7.12 -17.63 10.71
N TYR A 131 6.49 -17.95 11.83
CA TYR A 131 7.11 -18.66 12.93
C TYR A 131 7.56 -20.08 12.51
N LEU A 132 6.68 -20.83 11.85
CA LEU A 132 7.01 -22.17 11.33
C LEU A 132 8.09 -22.12 10.25
N LEU A 133 8.16 -21.04 9.46
CA LEU A 133 9.21 -20.81 8.46
C LEU A 133 10.53 -20.32 9.08
N GLY A 134 10.55 -19.98 10.39
CA GLY A 134 11.74 -19.51 11.09
C GLY A 134 12.02 -18.00 10.93
N ASN A 135 11.08 -17.23 10.39
CA ASN A 135 11.19 -15.78 10.18
C ASN A 135 10.61 -14.96 11.34
N GLN A 136 10.00 -15.61 12.33
CA GLN A 136 9.38 -15.00 13.50
C GLN A 136 9.81 -15.74 14.76
N SER A 137 9.86 -15.07 15.90
CA SER A 137 10.25 -15.68 17.16
C SER A 137 9.05 -15.92 18.11
N ARG A 138 9.23 -16.83 19.06
CA ARG A 138 8.26 -17.11 20.12
C ARG A 138 7.98 -15.85 20.96
N GLU A 139 9.02 -15.08 21.29
CA GLU A 139 8.93 -13.87 22.11
C GLU A 139 8.07 -12.81 21.42
N GLN A 140 8.24 -12.65 20.10
CA GLN A 140 7.44 -11.75 19.29
C GLN A 140 5.97 -12.18 19.26
N LEU A 141 5.70 -13.48 19.08
CA LEU A 141 4.33 -14.01 19.10
C LEU A 141 3.67 -13.87 20.48
N ALA A 142 4.39 -14.19 21.56
CA ALA A 142 3.91 -14.00 22.92
C ALA A 142 3.64 -12.52 23.23
N GLY A 143 4.39 -11.62 22.57
CA GLY A 143 4.21 -10.17 22.57
C GLY A 143 3.13 -9.65 21.62
N PHE A 144 2.27 -10.48 21.02
CA PHE A 144 1.24 -10.02 20.08
C PHE A 144 0.42 -8.87 20.65
N ARG A 145 0.32 -7.75 19.89
CA ARG A 145 -0.32 -6.49 20.32
C ARG A 145 0.31 -5.85 21.55
N ALA A 146 1.57 -6.12 21.85
CA ALA A 146 2.36 -5.38 22.83
C ALA A 146 3.44 -4.57 22.15
N LEU A 147 4.06 -3.63 22.92
CA LEU A 147 5.18 -2.84 22.43
C LEU A 147 6.35 -3.76 22.06
N GLY A 148 6.83 -3.65 20.83
CA GLY A 148 7.91 -4.48 20.30
C GLY A 148 7.54 -5.91 19.94
N GLY A 149 6.28 -6.33 20.12
CA GLY A 149 5.77 -7.63 19.68
C GLY A 149 5.11 -7.61 18.31
N ALA A 150 4.61 -8.77 17.87
CA ALA A 150 3.90 -8.91 16.60
C ALA A 150 2.66 -8.00 16.55
N GLN A 151 2.48 -7.31 15.41
CA GLN A 151 1.46 -6.30 15.23
C GLN A 151 0.06 -6.90 15.05
N SER A 152 -0.96 -6.10 15.35
CA SER A 152 -2.38 -6.45 15.09
C SER A 152 -2.66 -6.78 13.63
N TYR A 153 -1.99 -6.07 12.74
CA TYR A 153 -2.07 -6.19 11.30
C TYR A 153 -0.65 -6.16 10.74
N PRO A 154 -0.33 -6.95 9.70
CA PRO A 154 1.01 -7.03 9.17
C PRO A 154 1.58 -5.65 8.85
N SER A 155 2.74 -5.34 9.38
CA SER A 155 3.40 -4.05 9.25
C SER A 155 4.84 -4.19 8.77
N ARG A 156 5.11 -3.65 7.59
CA ARG A 156 6.43 -3.67 6.98
C ARG A 156 7.51 -2.99 7.82
N THR A 157 7.12 -2.01 8.65
CA THR A 157 8.05 -1.18 9.44
C THR A 157 8.09 -1.52 10.91
N LYS A 158 7.15 -2.32 11.42
CA LYS A 158 7.02 -2.64 12.84
C LYS A 158 7.22 -4.11 13.15
N ASP A 159 6.85 -5.01 12.23
CA ASP A 159 7.08 -6.44 12.39
C ASP A 159 8.51 -6.79 11.99
N VAL A 160 9.03 -7.87 12.58
CA VAL A 160 10.37 -8.40 12.27
C VAL A 160 10.34 -9.44 11.16
N ASP A 161 9.17 -10.02 10.90
CA ASP A 161 8.95 -11.01 9.85
C ASP A 161 8.82 -10.38 8.44
N ASP A 162 8.75 -11.22 7.41
CA ASP A 162 8.79 -10.83 6.00
C ASP A 162 7.46 -10.26 5.49
N VAL A 163 7.01 -9.16 6.06
CA VAL A 163 5.86 -8.40 5.55
C VAL A 163 6.23 -7.68 4.27
N ASP A 164 5.67 -8.07 3.13
CA ASP A 164 5.89 -7.39 1.85
C ASP A 164 5.14 -6.05 1.77
N PHE A 165 3.87 -6.01 2.21
CA PHE A 165 3.03 -4.82 2.23
C PHE A 165 2.36 -4.67 3.59
N SER A 166 2.38 -3.46 4.15
CA SER A 166 1.59 -3.16 5.35
C SER A 166 0.11 -3.17 5.01
N THR A 167 -0.66 -3.90 5.82
CA THR A 167 -2.12 -3.92 5.71
C THR A 167 -2.74 -3.47 7.03
N GLY A 168 -4.05 -3.23 7.04
CA GLY A 168 -4.75 -2.69 8.24
C GLY A 168 -5.93 -1.85 7.82
N SER A 169 -5.72 -0.84 6.98
CA SER A 169 -6.82 -0.24 6.23
C SER A 169 -7.27 -1.19 5.14
N VAL A 170 -8.55 -1.56 5.22
CA VAL A 170 -9.18 -2.58 4.38
C VAL A 170 -9.16 -2.12 2.93
N GLY A 171 -8.84 -3.02 1.99
CA GLY A 171 -8.78 -2.74 0.54
C GLY A 171 -7.44 -2.18 0.04
N LEU A 172 -6.70 -1.40 0.84
CA LEU A 172 -5.44 -0.79 0.39
C LEU A 172 -4.38 -1.82 0.03
N GLY A 173 -4.24 -2.89 0.84
CA GLY A 173 -3.30 -3.98 0.53
C GLY A 173 -3.62 -4.68 -0.78
N VAL A 174 -4.90 -4.84 -1.09
CA VAL A 174 -5.37 -5.44 -2.34
C VAL A 174 -4.99 -4.57 -3.53
N ALA A 175 -5.36 -3.29 -3.48
CA ALA A 175 -5.02 -2.31 -4.52
C ALA A 175 -3.50 -2.18 -4.71
N MET A 176 -2.72 -2.23 -3.62
CA MET A 176 -1.27 -2.16 -3.64
C MET A 176 -0.64 -3.26 -4.50
N THR A 177 -1.19 -4.49 -4.49
CA THR A 177 -0.68 -5.58 -5.34
C THR A 177 -0.80 -5.27 -6.83
N SER A 178 -1.88 -4.61 -7.26
CA SER A 178 -2.05 -4.20 -8.66
C SER A 178 -0.98 -3.19 -9.09
N PHE A 179 -0.69 -2.20 -8.24
CA PHE A 179 0.31 -1.19 -8.56
C PHE A 179 1.74 -1.71 -8.41
N ALA A 180 1.99 -2.65 -7.48
CA ALA A 180 3.27 -3.32 -7.40
C ALA A 180 3.56 -4.18 -8.65
N ALA A 181 2.54 -4.85 -9.20
CA ALA A 181 2.64 -5.57 -10.47
C ALA A 181 2.91 -4.60 -11.64
N LEU A 182 2.24 -3.44 -11.68
CA LEU A 182 2.50 -2.39 -12.68
C LEU A 182 3.94 -1.86 -12.58
N VAL A 183 4.45 -1.64 -11.38
CA VAL A 183 5.84 -1.21 -11.15
C VAL A 183 6.82 -2.30 -11.59
N GLN A 184 6.54 -3.58 -11.33
CA GLN A 184 7.33 -4.70 -11.84
C GLN A 184 7.37 -4.69 -13.37
N ASP A 185 6.22 -4.51 -14.04
CA ASP A 185 6.14 -4.40 -15.49
C ASP A 185 6.94 -3.20 -16.03
N TYR A 186 6.91 -2.07 -15.32
CA TYR A 186 7.70 -0.89 -15.63
C TYR A 186 9.21 -1.18 -15.54
N LEU A 187 9.67 -1.78 -14.46
CA LEU A 187 11.09 -2.11 -14.27
C LEU A 187 11.58 -3.11 -15.32
N ASP A 188 10.80 -4.13 -15.62
CA ASP A 188 11.10 -5.15 -16.62
C ASP A 188 11.18 -4.55 -18.03
N ALA A 189 10.22 -3.70 -18.39
CA ALA A 189 10.21 -2.99 -19.65
C ALA A 189 11.45 -2.08 -19.84
N HIS A 190 12.01 -1.55 -18.73
CA HIS A 190 13.25 -0.77 -18.75
C HIS A 190 14.52 -1.65 -18.70
N GLY A 191 14.38 -2.97 -18.54
CA GLY A 191 15.49 -3.92 -18.46
C GLY A 191 16.23 -3.87 -17.13
N TRP A 192 15.57 -3.44 -16.05
CA TRP A 192 16.16 -3.33 -14.72
C TRP A 192 15.77 -4.49 -13.79
N ALA A 193 14.59 -5.07 -13.97
CA ALA A 193 14.15 -6.21 -13.18
C ALA A 193 14.89 -7.49 -13.60
N THR A 194 15.27 -8.31 -12.63
CA THR A 194 16.00 -9.57 -12.85
C THR A 194 15.12 -10.80 -12.74
N GLU A 195 14.13 -10.81 -11.86
CA GLU A 195 13.30 -11.99 -11.61
C GLU A 195 11.86 -11.55 -11.29
N ARG A 196 10.92 -12.05 -12.10
CA ARG A 196 9.49 -11.73 -11.93
C ARG A 196 8.87 -12.62 -10.85
N GLY A 197 8.02 -12.01 -10.02
CA GLY A 197 7.16 -12.70 -9.06
C GLY A 197 5.70 -12.32 -9.26
N ARG A 198 4.81 -13.12 -8.69
CA ARG A 198 3.39 -12.79 -8.64
C ARG A 198 3.13 -11.81 -7.50
N MET A 199 2.20 -10.88 -7.72
CA MET A 199 1.65 -10.04 -6.67
C MET A 199 0.36 -10.69 -6.19
N VAL A 200 0.34 -11.15 -4.96
CA VAL A 200 -0.75 -11.95 -4.39
C VAL A 200 -1.44 -11.16 -3.29
N ALA A 201 -2.75 -10.98 -3.38
CA ALA A 201 -3.54 -10.47 -2.26
C ALA A 201 -4.42 -11.59 -1.68
N VAL A 202 -4.39 -11.75 -0.37
CA VAL A 202 -5.40 -12.53 0.37
C VAL A 202 -6.45 -11.55 0.87
N VAL A 203 -7.68 -11.71 0.43
CA VAL A 203 -8.75 -10.72 0.50
C VAL A 203 -9.95 -11.27 1.28
N GLY A 204 -10.54 -10.49 2.17
CA GLY A 204 -11.86 -10.81 2.72
C GLY A 204 -12.97 -10.48 1.73
N ASP A 205 -14.03 -11.26 1.72
CA ASP A 205 -15.18 -11.01 0.84
C ASP A 205 -15.87 -9.66 1.13
N ALA A 206 -15.96 -9.25 2.40
CA ALA A 206 -16.46 -7.94 2.76
C ALA A 206 -15.47 -6.80 2.42
N GLU A 207 -14.21 -7.10 2.21
CA GLU A 207 -13.21 -6.15 1.76
C GLU A 207 -13.48 -5.64 0.33
N LEU A 208 -14.23 -6.43 -0.46
CA LEU A 208 -14.68 -6.04 -1.79
C LEU A 208 -15.73 -4.89 -1.79
N ASP A 209 -16.17 -4.41 -0.62
CA ASP A 209 -17.01 -3.21 -0.53
C ASP A 209 -16.19 -1.91 -0.66
N GLU A 210 -14.86 -1.98 -0.54
CA GLU A 210 -13.98 -0.82 -0.61
C GLU A 210 -13.83 -0.26 -2.03
N GLY A 211 -14.08 1.05 -2.18
CA GLY A 211 -14.05 1.73 -3.48
C GLY A 211 -12.68 1.69 -4.16
N ASN A 212 -11.59 1.75 -3.39
CA ASN A 212 -10.22 1.72 -3.90
C ASN A 212 -9.87 0.41 -4.65
N ILE A 213 -10.54 -0.71 -4.33
CA ILE A 213 -10.38 -1.98 -5.04
C ILE A 213 -10.89 -1.85 -6.49
N TYR A 214 -12.02 -1.18 -6.69
CA TYR A 214 -12.60 -0.99 -8.03
C TYR A 214 -11.83 0.02 -8.87
N GLU A 215 -11.32 1.08 -8.23
CA GLU A 215 -10.42 2.03 -8.87
C GLU A 215 -9.14 1.31 -9.35
N ALA A 216 -8.52 0.49 -8.50
CA ALA A 216 -7.33 -0.30 -8.84
C ALA A 216 -7.61 -1.38 -9.89
N LEU A 217 -8.79 -2.02 -9.85
CA LEU A 217 -9.19 -3.04 -10.82
C LEU A 217 -9.33 -2.43 -12.22
N LEU A 218 -9.97 -1.26 -12.33
CA LEU A 218 -10.11 -0.53 -13.60
C LEU A 218 -8.75 -0.07 -14.12
N GLU A 219 -7.89 0.44 -13.25
CA GLU A 219 -6.56 0.92 -13.64
C GLU A 219 -5.66 -0.24 -14.08
N GLY A 220 -5.71 -1.37 -13.40
CA GLY A 220 -5.02 -2.60 -13.79
C GLY A 220 -5.42 -3.09 -15.18
N TRP A 221 -6.70 -2.95 -15.56
CA TRP A 221 -7.16 -3.25 -16.90
C TRP A 221 -6.60 -2.28 -17.95
N LYS A 222 -6.60 -0.96 -17.67
CA LYS A 222 -6.06 0.06 -18.59
C LYS A 222 -4.58 -0.15 -18.89
N HIS A 223 -3.81 -0.59 -17.90
CA HIS A 223 -2.36 -0.81 -18.00
C HIS A 223 -1.98 -2.25 -18.38
N ASP A 224 -2.94 -3.13 -18.64
CA ASP A 224 -2.71 -4.56 -18.96
C ASP A 224 -1.80 -5.24 -17.93
N VAL A 225 -2.07 -5.05 -16.64
CA VAL A 225 -1.26 -5.58 -15.54
C VAL A 225 -1.29 -7.11 -15.53
N ARG A 226 -0.16 -7.76 -15.26
CA ARG A 226 0.05 -9.21 -15.29
C ARG A 226 0.61 -9.73 -13.96
N ASP A 227 0.69 -11.06 -13.83
CA ASP A 227 1.23 -11.74 -12.63
C ASP A 227 0.53 -11.30 -11.33
N LEU A 228 -0.79 -11.16 -11.37
CA LEU A 228 -1.61 -10.66 -10.27
C LEU A 228 -2.64 -11.70 -9.84
N TRP A 229 -2.62 -12.09 -8.56
CA TRP A 229 -3.55 -13.04 -7.97
C TRP A 229 -4.30 -12.43 -6.79
N TRP A 230 -5.63 -12.47 -6.80
CA TRP A 230 -6.45 -12.16 -5.64
C TRP A 230 -7.16 -13.42 -5.16
N VAL A 231 -6.87 -13.82 -3.92
CA VAL A 231 -7.43 -15.01 -3.28
C VAL A 231 -8.45 -14.55 -2.25
N ILE A 232 -9.73 -14.69 -2.61
CA ILE A 232 -10.85 -14.23 -1.80
C ILE A 232 -11.25 -15.31 -0.81
N ASP A 233 -11.11 -15.02 0.49
CA ASP A 233 -11.69 -15.78 1.59
C ASP A 233 -13.20 -15.54 1.61
N TYR A 234 -13.94 -16.34 0.80
CA TYR A 234 -15.37 -16.16 0.57
C TYR A 234 -16.16 -16.90 1.64
N ASN A 235 -16.15 -16.37 2.87
CA ASN A 235 -16.86 -16.94 4.02
C ASN A 235 -18.31 -16.45 4.16
N ARG A 236 -18.71 -15.46 3.40
CA ARG A 236 -20.06 -14.89 3.30
C ARG A 236 -20.53 -14.21 4.60
N GLN A 237 -19.59 -13.76 5.43
CA GLN A 237 -19.85 -13.01 6.66
C GLN A 237 -18.99 -11.75 6.72
N SER A 238 -19.64 -10.60 6.85
CA SER A 238 -18.97 -9.31 7.13
C SER A 238 -18.64 -9.16 8.62
N LEU A 239 -18.44 -7.93 9.08
CA LEU A 239 -18.23 -7.64 10.51
C LEU A 239 -19.49 -7.94 11.33
N ASP A 240 -20.65 -7.49 10.86
CA ASP A 240 -21.91 -7.49 11.60
C ASP A 240 -23.03 -8.30 10.91
N ALA A 241 -22.81 -8.80 9.71
CA ALA A 241 -23.88 -9.43 8.92
C ALA A 241 -23.40 -10.60 8.06
N VAL A 242 -24.36 -11.38 7.59
CA VAL A 242 -24.19 -12.37 6.51
C VAL A 242 -24.38 -11.66 5.18
N ILE A 243 -23.47 -11.88 4.24
CA ILE A 243 -23.48 -11.24 2.93
C ILE A 243 -24.71 -11.70 2.09
N SER A 244 -25.24 -10.79 1.28
CA SER A 244 -26.37 -11.06 0.39
C SER A 244 -26.13 -12.25 -0.53
N ASP A 245 -27.17 -13.06 -0.73
CA ASP A 245 -27.13 -14.22 -1.62
C ASP A 245 -26.78 -13.81 -3.07
N ARG A 246 -26.06 -14.69 -3.78
CA ARG A 246 -25.71 -14.54 -5.20
C ARG A 246 -24.78 -13.37 -5.53
N LEU A 247 -24.15 -12.76 -4.56
CA LEU A 247 -23.18 -11.67 -4.76
C LEU A 247 -21.97 -12.14 -5.59
N LEU A 248 -21.51 -13.39 -5.40
CA LEU A 248 -20.44 -13.99 -6.18
C LEU A 248 -20.67 -13.88 -7.71
N ASN A 249 -21.91 -14.11 -8.18
CA ASN A 249 -22.21 -14.03 -9.61
C ASN A 249 -22.00 -12.61 -10.18
N ARG A 250 -22.17 -11.59 -9.36
CA ARG A 250 -21.91 -10.19 -9.73
C ARG A 250 -20.43 -9.92 -9.78
N PHE A 251 -19.71 -10.33 -8.76
CA PHE A 251 -18.24 -10.20 -8.72
C PHE A 251 -17.59 -10.96 -9.89
N SER A 252 -17.99 -12.20 -10.16
CA SER A 252 -17.46 -12.99 -11.28
C SER A 252 -17.64 -12.28 -12.63
N ARG A 253 -18.80 -11.66 -12.85
CA ARG A 253 -19.06 -10.88 -14.08
C ARG A 253 -18.17 -9.64 -14.15
N LEU A 254 -17.98 -8.93 -13.03
CA LEU A 254 -17.14 -7.75 -12.94
C LEU A 254 -15.69 -8.11 -13.26
N PHE A 255 -15.11 -9.09 -12.59
CA PHE A 255 -13.74 -9.52 -12.82
C PHE A 255 -13.52 -10.00 -14.27
N ASN A 256 -14.44 -10.82 -14.79
CA ASN A 256 -14.37 -11.27 -16.19
C ASN A 256 -14.42 -10.08 -17.16
N SER A 257 -15.25 -9.05 -16.91
CA SER A 257 -15.35 -7.86 -17.77
C SER A 257 -14.06 -7.01 -17.75
N MET A 258 -13.26 -7.14 -16.70
CA MET A 258 -11.93 -6.50 -16.56
C MET A 258 -10.79 -7.41 -17.01
N GLY A 259 -11.09 -8.48 -17.77
CA GLY A 259 -10.07 -9.37 -18.34
C GLY A 259 -9.44 -10.35 -17.36
N TRP A 260 -9.95 -10.47 -16.14
CA TRP A 260 -9.47 -11.42 -15.15
C TRP A 260 -10.02 -12.82 -15.39
N ARG A 261 -9.21 -13.83 -15.09
CA ARG A 261 -9.69 -15.21 -14.91
C ARG A 261 -10.35 -15.34 -13.53
N VAL A 262 -11.52 -15.95 -13.48
CA VAL A 262 -12.22 -16.24 -12.23
C VAL A 262 -12.23 -17.75 -12.00
N VAL A 263 -11.65 -18.18 -10.88
CA VAL A 263 -11.61 -19.56 -10.42
C VAL A 263 -12.45 -19.68 -9.15
N THR A 264 -13.51 -20.50 -9.20
CA THR A 264 -14.38 -20.73 -8.04
C THR A 264 -14.06 -22.08 -7.41
N VAL A 265 -13.55 -22.05 -6.16
CA VAL A 265 -13.21 -23.25 -5.39
C VAL A 265 -14.30 -23.46 -4.33
N LYS A 266 -15.43 -24.03 -4.73
CA LYS A 266 -16.63 -24.14 -3.89
C LYS A 266 -16.68 -25.42 -3.06
N TYR A 267 -16.31 -26.55 -3.64
CA TYR A 267 -16.50 -27.86 -3.02
C TYR A 267 -15.17 -28.54 -2.76
N GLY A 268 -14.99 -29.07 -1.54
CA GLY A 268 -13.88 -29.94 -1.24
C GLY A 268 -14.07 -31.37 -1.73
N ARG A 269 -13.03 -32.18 -1.61
CA ARG A 269 -13.02 -33.55 -2.14
C ARG A 269 -14.11 -34.46 -1.57
N LEU A 270 -14.47 -34.28 -0.28
CA LEU A 270 -15.55 -35.10 0.33
C LEU A 270 -16.90 -34.80 -0.31
N LEU A 271 -17.23 -33.52 -0.54
CA LEU A 271 -18.45 -33.12 -1.22
C LEU A 271 -18.45 -33.62 -2.67
N GLN A 272 -17.34 -33.47 -3.39
CA GLN A 272 -17.22 -33.97 -4.78
C GLN A 272 -17.46 -35.47 -4.85
N ALA A 273 -16.89 -36.24 -3.91
CA ALA A 273 -17.11 -37.67 -3.82
C ALA A 273 -18.56 -38.05 -3.48
N ALA A 274 -19.23 -37.29 -2.63
CA ALA A 274 -20.64 -37.46 -2.31
C ALA A 274 -21.54 -37.19 -3.51
N TYR A 275 -21.20 -36.18 -4.32
CA TYR A 275 -21.97 -35.83 -5.54
C TYR A 275 -21.93 -36.94 -6.61
N ALA A 276 -20.89 -37.74 -6.65
CA ALA A 276 -20.78 -38.88 -7.56
C ALA A 276 -21.67 -40.08 -7.15
N ARG A 277 -22.27 -40.05 -5.94
CA ARG A 277 -23.14 -41.13 -5.43
C ARG A 277 -24.60 -40.90 -5.78
N PRO A 278 -25.50 -41.94 -5.77
CA PRO A 278 -26.93 -41.76 -5.88
C PRO A 278 -27.45 -40.75 -4.83
N GLY A 279 -28.25 -39.78 -5.28
CA GLY A 279 -28.71 -38.66 -4.44
C GLY A 279 -27.75 -37.46 -4.37
N GLY A 280 -26.51 -37.60 -4.85
CA GLY A 280 -25.48 -36.56 -4.76
C GLY A 280 -25.79 -35.30 -5.56
N GLU A 281 -26.40 -35.42 -6.74
CA GLU A 281 -26.80 -34.24 -7.54
C GLU A 281 -27.90 -33.42 -6.82
N ALA A 282 -28.84 -34.08 -6.13
CA ALA A 282 -29.85 -33.41 -5.33
C ALA A 282 -29.24 -32.66 -4.15
N LEU A 283 -28.21 -33.25 -3.50
CA LEU A 283 -27.43 -32.59 -2.45
C LEU A 283 -26.69 -31.36 -3.00
N ARG A 284 -26.04 -31.47 -4.17
CA ARG A 284 -25.34 -30.36 -4.81
C ARG A 284 -26.27 -29.19 -5.11
N GLN A 285 -27.42 -29.48 -5.74
CA GLN A 285 -28.43 -28.46 -6.05
C GLN A 285 -28.96 -27.77 -4.79
N TRP A 286 -29.16 -28.55 -3.70
CA TRP A 286 -29.59 -27.99 -2.43
C TRP A 286 -28.54 -27.03 -1.84
N ILE A 287 -27.26 -27.43 -1.82
CA ILE A 287 -26.16 -26.56 -1.36
C ILE A 287 -26.04 -25.29 -2.21
N ASP A 288 -26.26 -25.42 -3.54
CA ASP A 288 -26.20 -24.27 -4.44
C ASP A 288 -27.35 -23.29 -4.25
N ALA A 289 -28.50 -23.78 -3.82
CA ALA A 289 -29.70 -22.98 -3.57
C ALA A 289 -29.83 -22.49 -2.11
N CYS A 290 -29.09 -23.10 -1.17
CA CYS A 290 -29.19 -22.80 0.24
C CYS A 290 -28.80 -21.33 0.54
N PRO A 291 -29.66 -20.54 1.23
CA PRO A 291 -29.34 -19.19 1.65
C PRO A 291 -28.12 -19.16 2.58
N ASN A 292 -27.28 -18.12 2.45
CA ASN A 292 -26.06 -17.97 3.26
C ASN A 292 -26.35 -18.00 4.77
N THR A 293 -27.41 -17.33 5.21
CA THR A 293 -27.84 -17.32 6.64
C THR A 293 -28.22 -18.70 7.13
N GLN A 294 -28.94 -19.49 6.32
CA GLN A 294 -29.34 -20.85 6.69
C GLN A 294 -28.11 -21.77 6.73
N TYR A 295 -27.21 -21.67 5.74
CA TYR A 295 -25.98 -22.46 5.71
C TYR A 295 -25.12 -22.19 6.95
N SER A 296 -24.90 -20.92 7.30
CA SER A 296 -24.14 -20.51 8.49
C SER A 296 -24.79 -21.03 9.77
N ALA A 297 -26.11 -20.93 9.91
CA ALA A 297 -26.84 -21.44 11.09
C ALA A 297 -26.71 -22.97 11.23
N LEU A 298 -26.76 -23.72 10.13
CA LEU A 298 -26.61 -25.18 10.14
C LEU A 298 -25.16 -25.60 10.45
N VAL A 299 -24.16 -24.85 9.99
CA VAL A 299 -22.76 -25.04 10.42
C VAL A 299 -22.65 -24.94 11.92
N TYR A 300 -23.21 -23.90 12.55
CA TYR A 300 -23.17 -23.70 13.99
C TYR A 300 -23.93 -24.77 14.78
N LYS A 301 -25.11 -25.21 14.28
CA LYS A 301 -25.96 -26.20 14.94
C LYS A 301 -25.43 -27.63 14.85
N GLY A 302 -24.58 -27.95 13.88
CA GLY A 302 -23.95 -29.25 13.76
C GLY A 302 -24.73 -30.32 13.00
N GLY A 303 -24.22 -31.57 13.05
CA GLY A 303 -24.63 -32.67 12.18
C GLY A 303 -26.10 -33.10 12.28
N ALA A 304 -26.68 -33.15 13.49
CA ALA A 304 -28.11 -33.48 13.66
C ALA A 304 -29.03 -32.49 12.94
N ALA A 305 -28.71 -31.18 13.02
CA ALA A 305 -29.48 -30.13 12.32
C ALA A 305 -29.32 -30.22 10.80
N TRP A 306 -28.10 -30.57 10.30
CA TRP A 306 -27.89 -30.87 8.88
C TRP A 306 -28.76 -32.02 8.43
N ARG A 307 -28.79 -33.14 9.17
CA ARG A 307 -29.56 -34.32 8.83
C ARG A 307 -31.06 -34.03 8.77
N GLU A 308 -31.61 -33.42 9.83
CA GLU A 308 -32.99 -33.01 9.88
C GLU A 308 -33.37 -32.15 8.67
N ARG A 309 -32.62 -31.09 8.42
CA ARG A 309 -32.91 -30.16 7.36
C ARG A 309 -32.80 -30.77 5.95
N LEU A 310 -31.75 -31.57 5.68
CA LEU A 310 -31.59 -32.23 4.40
C LEU A 310 -32.67 -33.25 4.11
N LEU A 311 -33.11 -34.02 5.14
CA LEU A 311 -34.18 -34.98 4.99
C LEU A 311 -35.54 -34.28 4.73
N ASP A 312 -35.80 -33.16 5.42
CA ASP A 312 -37.02 -32.38 5.25
C ASP A 312 -37.08 -31.78 3.84
N ASP A 313 -36.02 -31.18 3.36
CA ASP A 313 -36.02 -30.43 2.10
C ASP A 313 -35.90 -31.34 0.87
N ILE A 314 -35.08 -32.39 0.94
CA ILE A 314 -34.72 -33.22 -0.22
C ILE A 314 -34.80 -34.73 0.02
N GLY A 315 -35.20 -35.19 1.21
CA GLY A 315 -35.23 -36.62 1.57
C GLY A 315 -36.15 -37.47 0.70
N ALA A 316 -37.18 -36.86 0.09
CA ALA A 316 -38.05 -37.53 -0.88
C ALA A 316 -37.40 -37.78 -2.27
N ARG A 317 -36.26 -37.14 -2.58
CA ARG A 317 -35.56 -37.35 -3.86
C ARG A 317 -34.81 -38.70 -3.85
N SER A 318 -34.77 -39.35 -5.01
CA SER A 318 -34.16 -40.68 -5.15
C SER A 318 -32.68 -40.68 -4.69
N GLY A 319 -32.32 -41.64 -3.85
CA GLY A 319 -30.97 -41.86 -3.37
C GLY A 319 -30.54 -40.97 -2.20
N VAL A 320 -31.29 -39.90 -1.88
CA VAL A 320 -30.88 -38.94 -0.84
C VAL A 320 -30.87 -39.56 0.56
N GLN A 321 -31.93 -40.28 0.95
CA GLN A 321 -32.01 -40.96 2.24
C GLN A 321 -30.83 -41.95 2.43
N GLN A 322 -30.50 -42.71 1.38
CA GLN A 322 -29.36 -43.63 1.40
C GLN A 322 -28.04 -42.87 1.53
N LEU A 323 -27.87 -41.79 0.76
CA LEU A 323 -26.66 -40.98 0.84
C LEU A 323 -26.44 -40.38 2.25
N ILE A 324 -27.48 -39.75 2.83
CA ILE A 324 -27.40 -39.13 4.15
C ILE A 324 -27.26 -40.17 5.24
N GLY A 325 -27.94 -41.32 5.11
CA GLY A 325 -27.86 -42.44 6.05
C GLY A 325 -26.48 -43.14 6.09
N HIS A 326 -25.62 -42.86 5.10
CA HIS A 326 -24.24 -43.39 5.07
C HIS A 326 -23.32 -42.69 6.09
N TYR A 327 -23.66 -41.51 6.56
CA TYR A 327 -22.90 -40.68 7.47
C TYR A 327 -23.58 -40.63 8.84
N ASP A 328 -22.85 -40.77 9.95
CA ASP A 328 -23.32 -40.31 11.25
C ASP A 328 -23.37 -38.76 11.31
N ASP A 329 -23.75 -38.20 12.44
CA ASP A 329 -23.91 -36.74 12.51
C ASP A 329 -22.57 -35.99 12.44
N GLU A 330 -21.49 -36.56 13.00
CA GLU A 330 -20.16 -35.96 12.95
C GLU A 330 -19.57 -36.03 11.54
N ALA A 331 -19.67 -37.20 10.89
CA ALA A 331 -19.26 -37.35 9.51
C ALA A 331 -20.10 -36.50 8.52
N LEU A 332 -21.41 -36.35 8.77
CA LEU A 332 -22.26 -35.46 7.98
C LEU A 332 -21.89 -34.00 8.15
N HIS A 333 -21.59 -33.57 9.38
CA HIS A 333 -21.09 -32.22 9.62
C HIS A 333 -19.76 -31.98 8.89
N THR A 334 -18.82 -32.91 8.98
CA THR A 334 -17.52 -32.86 8.27
C THR A 334 -17.73 -32.79 6.75
N LEU A 335 -18.64 -33.59 6.20
CA LEU A 335 -19.00 -33.53 4.78
C LEU A 335 -19.52 -32.16 4.39
N MET A 336 -20.53 -31.64 5.12
CA MET A 336 -21.20 -30.37 4.81
C MET A 336 -20.33 -29.15 5.04
N THR A 337 -19.29 -29.22 5.86
CA THR A 337 -18.31 -28.16 6.08
C THR A 337 -17.06 -28.28 5.19
N ASN A 338 -16.95 -29.37 4.39
CA ASN A 338 -15.84 -29.55 3.45
C ASN A 338 -15.99 -28.70 2.21
N LEU A 339 -15.99 -27.36 2.40
CA LEU A 339 -15.95 -26.41 1.29
C LEU A 339 -14.55 -26.37 0.66
N GLY A 340 -14.47 -25.87 -0.57
CA GLY A 340 -13.24 -25.90 -1.34
C GLY A 340 -12.07 -25.15 -0.69
N GLY A 341 -12.36 -24.01 -0.04
CA GLY A 341 -11.37 -23.23 0.71
C GLY A 341 -10.88 -23.90 2.01
N HIS A 342 -11.51 -25.00 2.44
CA HIS A 342 -11.09 -25.85 3.57
C HIS A 342 -10.61 -27.24 3.13
N CYS A 343 -10.31 -27.38 1.84
CA CYS A 343 -9.80 -28.62 1.28
C CYS A 343 -8.43 -28.36 0.64
N MET A 344 -7.37 -28.82 1.30
CA MET A 344 -6.00 -28.60 0.86
C MET A 344 -5.80 -29.04 -0.60
N GLU A 345 -6.31 -30.22 -0.98
CA GLU A 345 -6.20 -30.76 -2.34
C GLU A 345 -6.90 -29.88 -3.36
N SER A 346 -8.10 -29.37 -3.04
CA SER A 346 -8.86 -28.48 -3.95
C SER A 346 -8.17 -27.13 -4.13
N MET A 347 -7.56 -26.58 -3.09
CA MET A 347 -6.81 -25.32 -3.16
C MET A 347 -5.53 -25.49 -3.98
N LEU A 348 -4.76 -26.57 -3.74
CA LEU A 348 -3.55 -26.84 -4.50
C LEU A 348 -3.85 -27.02 -5.98
N GLU A 349 -4.87 -27.82 -6.32
CA GLU A 349 -5.30 -28.05 -7.71
C GLU A 349 -5.69 -26.73 -8.39
N ALA A 350 -6.42 -25.84 -7.68
CA ALA A 350 -6.82 -24.53 -8.21
C ALA A 350 -5.60 -23.64 -8.51
N PHE A 351 -4.61 -23.61 -7.63
CA PHE A 351 -3.41 -22.80 -7.80
C PHE A 351 -2.48 -23.38 -8.89
N GLU A 352 -2.28 -24.71 -8.91
CA GLU A 352 -1.42 -25.41 -9.87
C GLU A 352 -2.00 -25.38 -11.30
N ALA A 353 -3.31 -25.19 -11.46
CA ALA A 353 -3.95 -25.04 -12.76
C ALA A 353 -3.58 -23.75 -13.50
N ILE A 354 -3.03 -22.73 -12.79
CA ILE A 354 -2.64 -21.46 -13.39
C ILE A 354 -1.19 -21.52 -13.81
N THR A 355 -0.97 -21.47 -15.12
CA THR A 355 0.36 -21.63 -15.74
C THR A 355 0.79 -20.42 -16.58
N ASP A 356 -0.04 -19.38 -16.65
CA ASP A 356 0.21 -18.16 -17.39
C ASP A 356 0.17 -16.93 -16.45
N ASP A 357 0.38 -15.75 -17.00
CA ASP A 357 0.49 -14.45 -16.28
C ASP A 357 -0.84 -13.68 -16.17
N GLN A 358 -1.97 -14.24 -16.69
CA GLN A 358 -3.26 -13.57 -16.67
C GLN A 358 -3.70 -13.28 -15.23
N PRO A 359 -4.14 -12.04 -14.91
CA PRO A 359 -4.70 -11.73 -13.62
C PRO A 359 -5.80 -12.71 -13.23
N THR A 360 -5.68 -13.33 -12.05
CA THR A 360 -6.58 -14.40 -11.63
C THR A 360 -7.18 -14.11 -10.26
N CYS A 361 -8.51 -14.20 -10.17
CA CYS A 361 -9.27 -14.09 -8.94
C CYS A 361 -9.78 -15.47 -8.52
N PHE A 362 -9.39 -15.93 -7.33
CA PHE A 362 -9.85 -17.18 -6.74
C PHE A 362 -10.91 -16.89 -5.69
N PHE A 363 -12.13 -17.38 -5.88
CA PHE A 363 -13.15 -17.37 -4.84
C PHE A 363 -13.13 -18.70 -4.09
N ALA A 364 -12.41 -18.72 -2.96
CA ALA A 364 -12.34 -19.87 -2.07
C ALA A 364 -13.51 -19.85 -1.09
N TYR A 365 -14.46 -20.78 -1.23
CA TYR A 365 -15.57 -20.90 -0.29
C TYR A 365 -15.07 -21.43 1.05
N THR A 366 -15.29 -20.64 2.09
CA THR A 366 -14.86 -20.92 3.46
C THR A 366 -16.01 -20.77 4.46
N ILE A 367 -15.69 -21.04 5.71
CA ILE A 367 -16.58 -20.85 6.87
C ILE A 367 -15.80 -20.01 7.88
N LYS A 368 -16.35 -18.87 8.26
CA LYS A 368 -15.74 -18.04 9.30
C LYS A 368 -15.76 -18.79 10.63
N GLY A 369 -14.58 -18.98 11.21
CA GLY A 369 -14.40 -19.76 12.43
C GLY A 369 -14.32 -21.29 12.23
N HIS A 370 -14.00 -21.76 11.02
CA HIS A 370 -13.85 -23.20 10.73
C HIS A 370 -12.94 -23.89 11.73
N GLY A 371 -13.39 -25.03 12.28
CA GLY A 371 -12.66 -25.78 13.29
C GLY A 371 -12.78 -25.20 14.72
N LEU A 372 -13.47 -24.07 14.92
CA LEU A 372 -13.67 -23.45 16.23
C LEU A 372 -15.12 -23.57 16.70
N PRO A 373 -15.40 -23.46 18.01
CA PRO A 373 -16.75 -23.63 18.59
C PRO A 373 -17.81 -22.65 18.05
N LEU A 374 -17.38 -21.45 17.62
CA LEU A 374 -18.27 -20.42 17.04
C LEU A 374 -18.30 -20.42 15.51
N ALA A 375 -17.91 -21.53 14.84
CA ALA A 375 -17.96 -21.65 13.40
C ALA A 375 -19.37 -21.34 12.85
N GLY A 376 -19.45 -20.40 11.90
CA GLY A 376 -20.71 -19.99 11.28
C GLY A 376 -21.65 -19.15 12.14
N HIS A 377 -21.37 -18.94 13.43
CA HIS A 377 -22.20 -18.09 14.28
C HIS A 377 -22.15 -16.62 13.84
N LYS A 378 -23.29 -15.93 13.90
CA LYS A 378 -23.36 -14.52 13.45
C LYS A 378 -22.48 -13.58 14.27
N ASP A 379 -22.25 -13.86 15.55
CA ASP A 379 -21.47 -13.01 16.48
C ASP A 379 -20.01 -13.47 16.61
N ASN A 380 -19.49 -14.25 15.65
CA ASN A 380 -18.14 -14.82 15.73
C ASN A 380 -17.01 -13.82 15.40
N HIS A 381 -17.32 -12.62 14.89
CA HIS A 381 -16.30 -11.69 14.42
C HIS A 381 -15.32 -11.27 15.54
N ALA A 382 -15.83 -10.83 16.67
CA ALA A 382 -15.06 -10.42 17.85
C ALA A 382 -15.13 -11.45 19.00
N GLY A 383 -15.80 -12.59 18.79
CA GLY A 383 -15.90 -13.67 19.73
C GLY A 383 -14.57 -14.36 19.96
N LEU A 384 -14.19 -14.55 21.24
CA LEU A 384 -13.00 -15.30 21.62
C LEU A 384 -13.41 -16.61 22.28
N MET A 385 -12.62 -17.65 22.07
CA MET A 385 -12.77 -18.92 22.80
C MET A 385 -12.48 -18.71 24.30
N THR A 386 -13.23 -19.41 25.15
CA THR A 386 -12.94 -19.43 26.58
C THR A 386 -11.67 -20.25 26.86
N PRO A 387 -11.02 -20.08 28.03
CA PRO A 387 -9.85 -20.90 28.40
C PRO A 387 -10.15 -22.41 28.35
N GLU A 388 -11.32 -22.85 28.75
CA GLU A 388 -11.74 -24.25 28.71
C GLU A 388 -11.90 -24.78 27.28
N GLN A 389 -12.40 -23.94 26.38
CA GLN A 389 -12.50 -24.29 24.95
C GLN A 389 -11.13 -24.42 24.30
N VAL A 390 -10.18 -23.55 24.66
CA VAL A 390 -8.80 -23.61 24.16
C VAL A 390 -8.08 -24.83 24.73
N ASP A 391 -8.29 -25.18 26.02
CA ASP A 391 -7.70 -26.39 26.60
C ASP A 391 -8.27 -27.66 25.94
N THR A 392 -9.58 -27.70 25.69
CA THR A 392 -10.21 -28.80 24.93
C THR A 392 -9.61 -28.94 23.54
N MET A 393 -9.35 -27.83 22.87
CA MET A 393 -8.69 -27.81 21.57
C MET A 393 -7.23 -28.32 21.67
N ARG A 394 -6.47 -27.88 22.68
CA ARG A 394 -5.12 -28.32 22.99
C ARG A 394 -5.04 -29.85 23.11
N GLN A 395 -5.92 -30.42 23.94
CA GLN A 395 -6.01 -31.86 24.14
C GLN A 395 -6.36 -32.62 22.85
N ARG A 396 -7.34 -32.10 22.08
CA ARG A 396 -7.74 -32.71 20.80
C ARG A 396 -6.59 -32.71 19.78
N HIS A 397 -5.75 -31.68 19.79
CA HIS A 397 -4.56 -31.58 18.93
C HIS A 397 -3.34 -32.33 19.49
N GLY A 398 -3.46 -33.03 20.63
CA GLY A 398 -2.37 -33.80 21.23
C GLY A 398 -1.19 -32.97 21.73
N ILE A 399 -1.43 -31.69 22.06
CA ILE A 399 -0.37 -30.77 22.48
C ILE A 399 -0.19 -30.88 23.98
N THR A 400 1.03 -31.14 24.44
CA THR A 400 1.42 -31.24 25.82
C THR A 400 1.35 -29.88 26.51
N GLU A 401 0.84 -29.83 27.76
CA GLU A 401 0.85 -28.58 28.53
C GLU A 401 2.28 -28.08 28.75
N GLY A 402 2.52 -26.79 28.47
CA GLY A 402 3.82 -26.15 28.49
C GLY A 402 4.57 -26.20 27.15
N ALA A 403 4.09 -26.99 26.17
CA ALA A 403 4.68 -27.13 24.82
C ALA A 403 3.82 -26.44 23.74
N GLU A 404 2.94 -25.54 24.10
CA GLU A 404 1.96 -24.87 23.19
C GLU A 404 2.63 -24.12 22.03
N TRP A 405 3.82 -23.61 22.26
CA TRP A 405 4.60 -22.87 21.28
C TRP A 405 5.54 -23.74 20.44
N GLU A 406 5.76 -25.01 20.81
CA GLU A 406 6.68 -25.87 20.07
C GLU A 406 6.18 -26.09 18.64
N PRO A 407 7.02 -25.87 17.60
CA PRO A 407 6.57 -25.77 16.20
C PRO A 407 5.84 -26.99 15.66
N PHE A 408 6.19 -28.20 16.12
CA PHE A 408 5.63 -29.45 15.56
C PHE A 408 4.96 -30.32 16.62
N GLU A 409 4.91 -29.92 17.88
CA GLU A 409 4.24 -30.65 18.95
C GLU A 409 2.76 -30.92 18.64
N GLY A 410 2.31 -32.14 18.91
CA GLY A 410 0.94 -32.60 18.64
C GLY A 410 0.69 -33.03 17.19
N LEU A 411 1.68 -33.02 16.32
CA LEU A 411 1.53 -33.45 14.93
C LEU A 411 1.84 -34.95 14.72
N PRO A 412 1.13 -35.63 13.80
CA PRO A 412 1.29 -37.06 13.58
C PRO A 412 2.54 -37.45 12.78
N ILE A 413 3.45 -36.54 12.55
CA ILE A 413 4.65 -36.69 11.73
C ILE A 413 5.86 -36.29 12.57
N ALA A 414 6.97 -37.03 12.45
CA ALA A 414 8.17 -36.73 13.22
C ALA A 414 8.73 -35.34 12.92
N ASP A 415 9.12 -34.60 13.96
CA ASP A 415 9.59 -33.21 13.90
C ASP A 415 10.73 -33.02 12.90
N THR A 416 11.69 -33.96 12.87
CA THR A 416 12.83 -33.87 11.95
C THR A 416 12.43 -33.97 10.48
N LEU A 417 11.32 -34.65 10.16
CA LEU A 417 10.79 -34.72 8.80
C LEU A 417 10.03 -33.42 8.44
N LEU A 418 9.22 -32.87 9.36
CA LEU A 418 8.54 -31.61 9.16
C LEU A 418 9.53 -30.46 9.05
N GLN A 419 10.57 -30.44 9.89
CA GLN A 419 11.63 -29.44 9.82
C GLN A 419 12.30 -29.43 8.44
N ARG A 420 12.69 -30.62 7.93
CA ARG A 420 13.26 -30.73 6.59
C ARG A 420 12.28 -30.31 5.50
N PHE A 421 11.00 -30.66 5.63
CA PHE A 421 9.99 -30.24 4.68
C PHE A 421 9.90 -28.70 4.61
N VAL A 422 9.81 -28.03 5.77
CA VAL A 422 9.75 -26.58 5.88
C VAL A 422 11.00 -25.91 5.31
N GLU A 423 12.20 -26.45 5.54
CA GLU A 423 13.47 -25.93 5.02
C GLU A 423 13.56 -26.00 3.48
N HIS A 424 12.79 -26.89 2.84
CA HIS A 424 12.80 -27.08 1.38
C HIS A 424 11.59 -26.43 0.68
N ILE A 425 10.74 -25.71 1.41
CA ILE A 425 9.65 -24.94 0.80
C ILE A 425 10.23 -23.86 -0.11
N PRO A 426 9.77 -23.75 -1.37
CA PRO A 426 10.35 -22.79 -2.33
C PRO A 426 10.30 -21.33 -1.84
N PHE A 427 9.27 -20.96 -1.10
CA PHE A 427 9.13 -19.62 -0.52
C PHE A 427 10.13 -19.38 0.62
N ASN A 428 10.53 -20.42 1.35
CA ASN A 428 11.43 -20.35 2.50
C ASN A 428 12.90 -20.23 2.04
N THR A 429 13.27 -19.12 1.48
CA THR A 429 14.64 -18.86 1.04
C THR A 429 15.49 -18.32 2.18
N LYS A 430 16.77 -18.73 2.23
CA LYS A 430 17.76 -18.15 3.17
C LYS A 430 18.20 -16.73 2.80
N LYS A 431 17.85 -16.25 1.60
CA LYS A 431 18.15 -14.89 1.16
C LYS A 431 17.09 -13.94 1.68
N ALA A 432 17.53 -12.76 2.14
CA ALA A 432 16.62 -11.69 2.52
C ALA A 432 15.70 -11.34 1.33
N ARG A 433 14.40 -11.30 1.58
CA ARG A 433 13.41 -10.95 0.56
C ARG A 433 13.34 -9.45 0.33
N ARG A 434 13.82 -8.64 1.28
CA ARG A 434 13.97 -7.18 1.13
C ARG A 434 15.33 -6.88 0.53
N HIS A 435 15.31 -6.20 -0.60
CA HIS A 435 16.52 -5.80 -1.31
C HIS A 435 17.09 -4.49 -0.74
N GLN A 436 18.35 -4.23 -1.10
CA GLN A 436 19.02 -2.95 -0.91
C GLN A 436 19.49 -2.45 -2.28
N SER A 437 19.12 -1.24 -2.65
CA SER A 437 19.50 -0.63 -3.92
C SER A 437 20.55 0.44 -3.71
N LYS A 438 21.44 0.61 -4.69
CA LYS A 438 22.41 1.69 -4.67
C LYS A 438 21.72 3.05 -4.81
N PRO A 439 22.22 4.09 -4.14
CA PRO A 439 21.76 5.45 -4.36
C PRO A 439 22.03 5.91 -5.81
N ILE A 440 21.11 6.68 -6.33
CA ILE A 440 21.21 7.32 -7.66
C ILE A 440 21.96 8.65 -7.47
N PRO A 441 22.99 8.95 -8.25
CA PRO A 441 23.69 10.22 -8.17
C PRO A 441 22.74 11.40 -8.42
N VAL A 442 22.75 12.39 -7.51
CA VAL A 442 21.99 13.64 -7.67
C VAL A 442 22.98 14.76 -8.02
N PRO A 443 22.72 15.59 -9.05
CA PRO A 443 23.56 16.73 -9.39
C PRO A 443 23.69 17.70 -8.20
N LYS A 444 24.87 18.34 -8.06
CA LYS A 444 25.10 19.32 -6.97
C LYS A 444 24.14 20.50 -7.00
N THR A 445 23.67 20.88 -8.20
CA THR A 445 22.71 21.96 -8.39
C THR A 445 21.74 21.57 -9.52
N LEU A 446 20.47 21.96 -9.39
CA LEU A 446 19.49 21.90 -10.46
C LEU A 446 19.42 23.25 -11.15
N LYS A 447 19.19 23.25 -12.48
CA LYS A 447 19.12 24.49 -13.26
C LYS A 447 17.86 25.28 -12.88
N ILE A 448 18.05 26.49 -12.38
CA ILE A 448 16.97 27.42 -12.09
C ILE A 448 16.45 28.03 -13.40
N PRO A 449 15.13 28.08 -13.64
CA PRO A 449 14.59 28.75 -14.81
C PRO A 449 14.93 30.25 -14.83
N GLY A 450 15.61 30.72 -15.85
CA GLY A 450 15.90 32.15 -16.05
C GLY A 450 14.64 32.89 -16.51
N SER A 451 13.85 33.40 -15.56
CA SER A 451 12.66 34.22 -15.83
C SER A 451 12.54 35.29 -14.75
N GLN A 452 12.33 36.53 -15.15
CA GLN A 452 12.10 37.62 -14.20
C GLN A 452 10.80 37.45 -13.41
N ARG A 453 9.81 36.76 -14.02
CA ARG A 453 8.51 36.53 -13.38
C ARG A 453 8.02 35.13 -13.73
N THR A 454 7.82 34.29 -12.71
CA THR A 454 7.32 32.90 -12.88
C THR A 454 6.58 32.45 -11.63
N SER A 455 5.77 31.39 -11.76
CA SER A 455 5.15 30.70 -10.61
C SER A 455 6.02 29.51 -10.19
N THR A 456 5.82 29.00 -8.98
CA THR A 456 6.49 27.78 -8.52
C THR A 456 6.06 26.54 -9.32
N GLN A 457 4.79 26.48 -9.78
CA GLN A 457 4.33 25.45 -10.70
C GLN A 457 5.06 25.46 -12.04
N GLU A 458 5.18 26.64 -12.68
CA GLU A 458 5.94 26.77 -13.95
C GLU A 458 7.42 26.44 -13.76
N ALA A 459 8.01 26.87 -12.64
CA ALA A 459 9.39 26.57 -12.30
C ALA A 459 9.59 25.06 -12.15
N PHE A 460 8.68 24.35 -11.48
CA PHE A 460 8.68 22.91 -11.34
C PHE A 460 8.73 22.22 -12.71
N GLY A 461 7.79 22.52 -13.60
CA GLY A 461 7.76 21.92 -14.94
C GLY A 461 9.03 22.20 -15.75
N ARG A 462 9.59 23.42 -15.66
CA ARG A 462 10.84 23.77 -16.35
C ARG A 462 12.08 23.09 -15.76
N ILE A 463 12.13 22.88 -14.44
CA ILE A 463 13.22 22.15 -13.79
C ILE A 463 13.18 20.70 -14.25
N LEU A 464 12.00 20.06 -14.25
CA LEU A 464 11.86 18.69 -14.74
C LEU A 464 12.20 18.54 -16.23
N ASP A 465 11.76 19.46 -17.09
CA ASP A 465 12.17 19.48 -18.52
C ASP A 465 13.70 19.64 -18.66
N GLY A 466 14.32 20.43 -17.78
CA GLY A 466 15.78 20.57 -17.71
C GLY A 466 16.48 19.27 -17.35
N ILE A 467 15.98 18.54 -16.35
CA ILE A 467 16.47 17.22 -15.97
C ILE A 467 16.26 16.23 -17.12
N ALA A 468 15.09 16.23 -17.76
CA ALA A 468 14.80 15.35 -18.90
C ALA A 468 15.79 15.54 -20.06
N ARG A 469 16.26 16.78 -20.28
CA ARG A 469 17.24 17.11 -21.33
C ARG A 469 18.66 16.68 -20.97
N ALA A 470 19.02 16.67 -19.70
CA ALA A 470 20.36 16.29 -19.25
C ALA A 470 20.66 14.81 -19.54
N ASN A 471 19.63 13.96 -19.56
CA ASN A 471 19.72 12.52 -19.84
C ASN A 471 20.77 11.83 -18.98
N ASP A 472 20.82 12.19 -17.71
CA ASP A 472 21.73 11.66 -16.70
C ASP A 472 21.07 10.52 -15.89
N PRO A 473 21.80 9.83 -15.00
CA PRO A 473 21.25 8.77 -14.18
C PRO A 473 20.03 9.18 -13.33
N LEU A 474 19.94 10.44 -12.89
CA LEU A 474 18.79 10.95 -12.19
C LEU A 474 17.54 10.95 -13.07
N ALA A 475 17.67 11.45 -14.29
CA ALA A 475 16.58 11.52 -15.26
C ALA A 475 16.04 10.13 -15.65
N GLU A 476 16.90 9.11 -15.69
CA GLU A 476 16.50 7.74 -16.03
C GLU A 476 15.63 7.10 -14.95
N ARG A 477 15.81 7.50 -13.68
CA ARG A 477 15.14 6.87 -12.53
C ARG A 477 13.93 7.65 -12.01
N ILE A 478 13.68 8.86 -12.52
CA ILE A 478 12.45 9.59 -12.24
C ILE A 478 11.30 8.94 -13.00
N VAL A 479 10.24 8.61 -12.28
CA VAL A 479 8.94 8.20 -12.83
C VAL A 479 7.89 9.18 -12.35
N THR A 480 7.07 9.70 -13.27
CA THR A 480 6.02 10.65 -12.93
C THR A 480 4.63 10.03 -13.08
N THR A 481 3.67 10.52 -12.31
CA THR A 481 2.27 10.08 -12.40
C THR A 481 1.31 11.20 -12.03
N SER A 482 0.10 11.13 -12.55
CA SER A 482 -0.93 12.14 -12.32
C SER A 482 -2.33 11.53 -12.56
N PRO A 483 -3.36 11.91 -11.79
CA PRO A 483 -4.73 11.44 -12.01
C PRO A 483 -5.47 12.35 -13.01
N ASP A 484 -5.12 12.24 -14.30
CA ASP A 484 -5.71 12.99 -15.43
C ASP A 484 -5.56 14.54 -15.35
N VAL A 485 -4.52 15.01 -14.63
CA VAL A 485 -4.22 16.45 -14.48
C VAL A 485 -2.80 16.82 -14.93
N THR A 486 -2.17 15.99 -15.73
CA THR A 486 -0.78 16.11 -16.21
C THR A 486 -0.45 17.45 -16.85
N VAL A 487 -1.34 17.99 -17.68
CA VAL A 487 -1.13 19.30 -18.35
C VAL A 487 -1.30 20.46 -17.36
N SER A 488 -2.38 20.44 -16.57
CA SER A 488 -2.70 21.49 -15.64
C SER A 488 -1.76 21.57 -14.43
N THR A 489 -1.05 20.49 -14.13
CA THR A 489 0.03 20.45 -13.12
C THR A 489 1.44 20.69 -13.71
N ASN A 490 1.51 21.07 -15.00
CA ASN A 490 2.72 21.45 -15.73
C ASN A 490 3.77 20.34 -15.95
N LEU A 491 3.32 19.07 -16.03
CA LEU A 491 4.16 17.93 -16.40
C LEU A 491 4.36 17.76 -17.92
N GLY A 492 3.63 18.53 -18.76
CA GLY A 492 3.62 18.35 -20.20
C GLY A 492 5.00 18.35 -20.85
N GLY A 493 5.93 19.18 -20.39
CA GLY A 493 7.31 19.21 -20.89
C GLY A 493 8.09 17.94 -20.63
N TRP A 494 7.93 17.36 -19.44
CA TRP A 494 8.51 16.06 -19.09
C TRP A 494 7.93 14.95 -19.96
N VAL A 495 6.60 14.87 -20.06
CA VAL A 495 5.91 13.80 -20.79
C VAL A 495 6.19 13.85 -22.27
N ASN A 496 6.28 15.05 -22.88
CA ASN A 496 6.69 15.21 -24.29
C ASN A 496 8.08 14.61 -24.57
N ARG A 497 8.97 14.53 -23.58
CA ARG A 497 10.33 14.00 -23.74
C ARG A 497 10.47 12.56 -23.34
N ARG A 498 9.81 12.16 -22.26
CA ARG A 498 9.99 10.86 -21.61
C ARG A 498 8.88 9.87 -21.94
N GLY A 499 7.79 10.34 -22.58
CA GLY A 499 6.68 9.52 -23.04
C GLY A 499 5.80 8.96 -21.91
N LEU A 500 4.67 8.37 -22.34
CA LEU A 500 3.77 7.62 -21.49
C LEU A 500 4.24 6.17 -21.41
N PHE A 501 4.19 5.59 -20.24
CA PHE A 501 4.43 4.16 -20.07
C PHE A 501 3.22 3.33 -20.52
N HIS A 502 3.46 2.36 -21.37
CA HIS A 502 2.52 1.29 -21.69
C HIS A 502 3.30 0.04 -22.08
N ARG A 503 2.85 -1.15 -21.68
CA ARG A 503 3.55 -2.43 -21.96
C ARG A 503 3.78 -2.68 -23.45
N SER A 504 2.88 -2.22 -24.30
CA SER A 504 3.01 -2.31 -25.77
C SER A 504 3.21 -0.94 -26.40
N THR A 505 3.97 -0.88 -27.46
CA THR A 505 4.07 0.35 -28.26
C THR A 505 2.77 0.58 -29.00
N SER A 506 2.19 1.77 -28.88
CA SER A 506 1.02 2.14 -29.68
C SER A 506 1.38 2.12 -31.16
N THR A 507 0.68 1.30 -31.94
CA THR A 507 0.80 1.24 -33.40
C THR A 507 -0.21 2.16 -34.10
N GLN A 508 -1.08 2.82 -33.34
CA GLN A 508 -2.06 3.73 -33.91
C GLN A 508 -1.37 5.05 -34.29
N PRO A 509 -1.49 5.51 -35.55
CA PRO A 509 -0.98 6.82 -35.93
C PRO A 509 -1.71 7.90 -35.13
N ASP A 510 -1.01 8.94 -34.74
CA ASP A 510 -1.62 10.15 -34.19
C ASP A 510 -2.36 10.88 -35.32
N LEU A 511 -3.66 10.62 -35.44
CA LEU A 511 -4.52 11.21 -36.46
C LEU A 511 -4.60 12.74 -36.36
N PHE A 512 -4.22 13.33 -35.24
CA PHE A 512 -4.15 14.79 -35.09
C PHE A 512 -2.84 15.39 -35.62
N SER A 513 -1.79 14.57 -35.77
CA SER A 513 -0.50 15.04 -36.33
C SER A 513 -0.52 15.18 -37.84
N GLU A 514 -1.51 14.62 -38.52
CA GLU A 514 -1.66 14.71 -40.01
C GLU A 514 -2.29 16.03 -40.48
N GLY A 515 -2.62 16.95 -39.58
CA GLY A 515 -3.23 18.25 -39.89
C GLY A 515 -2.31 19.44 -39.65
N GLU A 516 -2.72 20.63 -40.14
CA GLU A 516 -2.00 21.90 -39.98
C GLU A 516 -1.99 22.45 -38.54
N VAL A 517 -2.63 21.73 -37.56
CA VAL A 517 -2.71 22.16 -36.18
C VAL A 517 -1.55 21.58 -35.37
N ASN A 518 -0.58 22.41 -35.00
CA ASN A 518 0.50 22.03 -34.10
C ASN A 518 -0.05 21.72 -32.70
N SER A 519 -0.12 20.42 -32.35
CA SER A 519 -0.44 20.03 -30.99
C SER A 519 0.73 20.27 -30.04
N LEU A 520 0.46 20.91 -28.89
CA LEU A 520 1.45 21.04 -27.82
C LEU A 520 1.72 19.71 -27.11
N ARG A 521 0.82 18.72 -27.27
CA ARG A 521 0.96 17.37 -26.73
C ARG A 521 1.59 16.48 -27.77
N GLN A 522 2.81 16.04 -27.52
CA GLN A 522 3.57 15.10 -28.35
C GLN A 522 3.77 13.79 -27.61
N TRP A 523 2.73 13.35 -26.90
CA TRP A 523 2.81 12.17 -26.03
C TRP A 523 2.78 10.89 -26.84
N GLN A 524 3.77 10.05 -26.61
CA GLN A 524 3.87 8.73 -27.22
C GLN A 524 3.86 7.66 -26.13
N SER A 525 3.03 6.62 -26.31
CA SER A 525 2.98 5.48 -25.41
C SER A 525 4.01 4.43 -25.85
N SER A 526 4.86 4.01 -24.93
CA SER A 526 5.87 2.99 -25.18
C SER A 526 6.30 2.28 -23.88
N PRO A 527 6.94 1.09 -24.00
CA PRO A 527 7.53 0.42 -22.84
C PRO A 527 8.66 1.19 -22.15
N LYS A 528 9.20 2.22 -22.81
CA LYS A 528 10.26 3.09 -22.26
C LYS A 528 9.75 4.43 -21.76
N GLY A 529 8.44 4.66 -21.78
CA GLY A 529 7.83 5.86 -21.22
C GLY A 529 8.06 5.97 -19.72
N GLN A 530 8.20 7.19 -19.21
CA GLN A 530 8.48 7.45 -17.79
C GLN A 530 7.32 8.20 -17.08
N HIS A 531 6.15 8.27 -17.70
CA HIS A 531 4.95 8.79 -17.09
C HIS A 531 3.84 7.73 -17.09
N LEU A 532 3.30 7.47 -15.91
CA LEU A 532 2.16 6.59 -15.70
C LEU A 532 0.91 7.47 -15.53
N GLU A 533 0.15 7.62 -16.63
CA GLU A 533 -1.09 8.39 -16.59
C GLU A 533 -2.20 7.56 -15.94
N LEU A 534 -2.81 8.09 -14.91
CA LEU A 534 -3.94 7.46 -14.22
C LEU A 534 -5.27 8.07 -14.67
N GLY A 535 -6.36 7.36 -14.42
CA GLY A 535 -7.69 7.97 -14.45
C GLY A 535 -7.89 8.97 -13.29
N ILE A 536 -9.07 9.62 -13.25
CA ILE A 536 -9.44 10.52 -12.15
C ILE A 536 -9.70 9.68 -10.88
N ALA A 537 -8.61 9.28 -10.22
CA ALA A 537 -8.60 8.40 -9.06
C ALA A 537 -7.39 8.71 -8.17
N GLU A 538 -7.58 9.60 -7.22
CA GLU A 538 -6.50 10.07 -6.34
C GLU A 538 -6.01 8.98 -5.36
N ASN A 539 -6.86 8.02 -4.97
CA ASN A 539 -6.41 6.85 -4.23
C ASN A 539 -5.35 6.06 -5.00
N ASN A 540 -5.57 5.83 -6.30
CA ASN A 540 -4.63 5.14 -7.18
C ASN A 540 -3.29 5.88 -7.25
N LEU A 541 -3.30 7.22 -7.27
CA LEU A 541 -2.08 8.02 -7.26
C LEU A 541 -1.21 7.69 -6.04
N PHE A 542 -1.76 7.72 -4.84
CA PHE A 542 -1.00 7.47 -3.61
C PHE A 542 -0.54 6.02 -3.49
N ILE A 543 -1.35 5.06 -3.95
CA ILE A 543 -1.00 3.64 -3.94
C ILE A 543 0.11 3.35 -4.96
N LEU A 544 0.06 3.94 -6.16
CA LEU A 544 1.13 3.84 -7.16
C LEU A 544 2.43 4.48 -6.66
N LEU A 545 2.35 5.67 -6.04
CA LEU A 545 3.50 6.32 -5.42
C LEU A 545 4.11 5.44 -4.32
N ALA A 546 3.27 4.77 -3.53
CA ALA A 546 3.75 3.82 -2.54
C ALA A 546 4.47 2.63 -3.19
N ALA A 547 3.89 2.01 -4.21
CA ALA A 547 4.50 0.88 -4.91
C ALA A 547 5.83 1.25 -5.57
N ALA A 548 5.86 2.37 -6.30
CA ALA A 548 7.07 2.86 -6.94
C ALA A 548 8.13 3.29 -5.91
N GLY A 549 7.71 3.94 -4.82
CA GLY A 549 8.60 4.36 -3.73
C GLY A 549 9.21 3.19 -2.94
N LEU A 550 8.58 2.01 -2.95
CA LEU A 550 9.09 0.79 -2.34
C LEU A 550 9.90 -0.09 -3.32
N SER A 551 10.04 0.30 -4.57
CA SER A 551 10.71 -0.50 -5.62
C SER A 551 12.13 -0.92 -5.23
N HIS A 552 12.87 -0.03 -4.56
CA HIS A 552 14.23 -0.30 -4.07
C HIS A 552 14.29 -1.52 -3.15
N SER A 553 13.27 -1.74 -2.36
CA SER A 553 13.20 -2.80 -1.36
C SER A 553 12.41 -4.03 -1.85
N LEU A 554 11.40 -3.86 -2.70
CA LEU A 554 10.62 -4.95 -3.26
C LEU A 554 11.33 -5.67 -4.41
N PHE A 555 12.03 -4.91 -5.26
CA PHE A 555 12.58 -5.40 -6.52
C PHE A 555 14.10 -5.20 -6.65
N GLY A 556 14.74 -4.50 -5.71
CA GLY A 556 16.17 -4.19 -5.76
C GLY A 556 16.53 -3.04 -6.70
N GLU A 557 15.56 -2.40 -7.31
CA GLU A 557 15.74 -1.29 -8.25
C GLU A 557 15.07 -0.03 -7.72
N ARG A 558 15.86 1.06 -7.60
CA ARG A 558 15.37 2.32 -7.06
C ARG A 558 14.72 3.17 -8.13
N LEU A 559 13.49 3.61 -7.88
CA LEU A 559 12.81 4.66 -8.61
C LEU A 559 12.71 5.93 -7.74
N LEU A 560 12.58 7.08 -8.39
CA LEU A 560 12.32 8.37 -7.76
C LEU A 560 10.95 8.88 -8.24
N PRO A 561 9.86 8.41 -7.62
CA PRO A 561 8.53 8.72 -8.08
C PRO A 561 8.11 10.14 -7.71
N ILE A 562 7.47 10.82 -8.66
CA ILE A 562 6.87 12.15 -8.51
C ILE A 562 5.40 12.07 -8.91
N GLY A 563 4.51 12.31 -7.97
CA GLY A 563 3.07 12.41 -8.22
C GLY A 563 2.60 13.85 -8.22
N THR A 564 1.72 14.22 -9.16
CA THR A 564 1.10 15.56 -9.17
C THR A 564 -0.41 15.47 -9.09
N LEU A 565 -1.03 16.35 -8.32
CA LEU A 565 -2.48 16.48 -8.22
C LEU A 565 -2.85 17.91 -7.81
N TYR A 566 -4.13 18.24 -7.90
CA TYR A 566 -4.63 19.48 -7.31
C TYR A 566 -4.65 19.39 -5.78
N ASP A 567 -4.13 20.42 -5.12
CA ASP A 567 -3.91 20.43 -3.67
C ASP A 567 -5.14 20.00 -2.83
N PRO A 568 -6.39 20.48 -3.06
CA PRO A 568 -7.53 20.04 -2.26
C PRO A 568 -7.89 18.56 -2.42
N PHE A 569 -7.46 17.90 -3.49
CA PHE A 569 -7.80 16.51 -3.75
C PHE A 569 -6.88 15.50 -3.06
N ILE A 570 -5.89 15.96 -2.29
CA ILE A 570 -5.19 15.12 -1.30
C ILE A 570 -6.20 14.44 -0.36
N ASP A 571 -7.26 15.14 0.01
CA ASP A 571 -8.29 14.63 0.93
C ASP A 571 -9.00 13.38 0.41
N ARG A 572 -9.09 13.18 -0.92
CA ARG A 572 -9.69 11.99 -1.52
C ARG A 572 -8.88 10.72 -1.30
N GLY A 573 -7.57 10.82 -1.15
CA GLY A 573 -6.67 9.69 -0.98
C GLY A 573 -5.89 9.73 0.34
N LEU A 574 -6.40 10.43 1.35
CA LEU A 574 -5.68 10.68 2.60
C LEU A 574 -5.29 9.40 3.35
N ASP A 575 -6.15 8.38 3.33
CA ASP A 575 -5.84 7.08 3.93
C ASP A 575 -4.71 6.37 3.17
N ALA A 576 -4.76 6.35 1.84
CA ALA A 576 -3.71 5.77 1.00
C ALA A 576 -2.36 6.51 1.19
N LEU A 577 -2.37 7.86 1.28
CA LEU A 577 -1.19 8.65 1.62
C LEU A 577 -0.63 8.28 3.00
N ASN A 578 -1.51 8.13 3.99
CA ASN A 578 -1.12 7.74 5.34
C ASN A 578 -0.41 6.37 5.35
N TYR A 579 -0.97 5.39 4.64
CA TYR A 579 -0.36 4.06 4.52
C TYR A 579 0.92 4.04 3.67
N ALA A 580 1.02 4.90 2.65
CA ALA A 580 2.26 5.08 1.92
C ALA A 580 3.40 5.53 2.86
N CYS A 581 3.16 6.53 3.70
CA CYS A 581 4.12 6.98 4.70
C CYS A 581 4.37 5.92 5.80
N TYR A 582 3.32 5.23 6.27
CA TYR A 582 3.41 4.22 7.32
C TYR A 582 4.31 3.04 6.94
N GLN A 583 4.30 2.63 5.66
CA GLN A 583 5.16 1.56 5.18
C GLN A 583 6.52 2.04 4.62
N ASP A 584 6.87 3.30 4.86
CA ASP A 584 8.14 3.92 4.49
C ASP A 584 8.37 3.98 2.96
N ALA A 585 7.33 4.25 2.21
CA ALA A 585 7.46 4.54 0.79
C ALA A 585 8.15 5.91 0.58
N ARG A 586 8.86 6.04 -0.54
CA ARG A 586 9.75 7.18 -0.83
C ARG A 586 9.35 7.87 -2.13
N PHE A 587 8.68 9.03 -2.03
CA PHE A 587 8.15 9.75 -3.19
C PHE A 587 8.11 11.27 -2.95
N ILE A 588 7.98 12.03 -4.04
CA ILE A 588 7.68 13.45 -4.03
C ILE A 588 6.22 13.63 -4.47
N LEU A 589 5.41 14.24 -3.61
CA LEU A 589 4.05 14.65 -3.90
C LEU A 589 4.05 16.14 -4.22
N VAL A 590 3.60 16.53 -5.41
CA VAL A 590 3.49 17.93 -5.83
C VAL A 590 2.02 18.29 -5.95
N ALA A 591 1.54 19.09 -5.02
CA ALA A 591 0.16 19.56 -5.00
C ALA A 591 0.07 20.94 -5.64
N THR A 592 -0.57 21.00 -6.80
CA THR A 592 -0.67 22.21 -7.62
C THR A 592 -1.77 22.08 -8.67
N PRO A 593 -2.59 23.14 -8.88
CA PRO A 593 -2.60 24.44 -8.19
C PRO A 593 -3.03 24.34 -6.74
N SER A 594 -2.72 25.38 -5.94
CA SER A 594 -2.99 25.43 -4.51
C SER A 594 -3.48 26.80 -4.06
N GLY A 595 -4.20 26.83 -2.92
CA GLY A 595 -4.64 28.02 -2.22
C GLY A 595 -5.61 28.91 -3.00
N ILE A 596 -5.85 30.10 -2.46
CA ILE A 596 -6.74 31.10 -3.09
C ILE A 596 -6.11 31.80 -4.30
N SER A 597 -4.82 31.55 -4.58
CA SER A 597 -4.15 32.02 -5.79
C SER A 597 -4.74 31.42 -7.08
N LEU A 598 -5.55 30.38 -6.97
CA LEU A 598 -6.37 29.81 -8.05
C LEU A 598 -7.69 30.57 -8.27
N ALA A 599 -7.74 31.83 -7.92
CA ALA A 599 -8.86 32.72 -7.78
C ALA A 599 -10.09 32.53 -8.71
N PRO A 600 -9.96 32.42 -10.06
CA PRO A 600 -11.14 32.32 -10.92
C PRO A 600 -11.91 31.00 -10.79
N GLU A 601 -11.24 29.89 -10.49
CA GLU A 601 -11.89 28.56 -10.42
C GLU A 601 -12.76 28.39 -9.18
N GLY A 602 -12.44 29.08 -8.09
CA GLY A 602 -13.33 29.17 -6.94
C GLY A 602 -13.20 28.07 -5.91
N GLY A 603 -14.15 28.08 -4.99
CA GLY A 603 -14.06 27.48 -3.68
C GLY A 603 -13.70 26.00 -3.59
N ALA A 604 -14.24 25.17 -4.45
CA ALA A 604 -13.97 23.71 -4.41
C ALA A 604 -12.51 23.33 -4.76
N HIS A 605 -11.79 24.23 -5.45
CA HIS A 605 -10.40 24.03 -5.86
C HIS A 605 -9.40 24.84 -5.02
N GLN A 606 -9.87 25.60 -4.04
CA GLN A 606 -9.05 26.42 -3.15
C GLN A 606 -8.88 25.71 -1.80
N SER A 607 -7.68 25.23 -1.53
CA SER A 607 -7.35 24.54 -0.27
C SER A 607 -6.78 25.49 0.78
N SER A 608 -7.19 25.33 2.01
CA SER A 608 -6.62 26.05 3.16
C SER A 608 -5.96 25.14 4.18
N ALA A 609 -6.44 23.91 4.34
CA ALA A 609 -6.04 22.98 5.42
C ALA A 609 -4.86 22.06 5.09
N THR A 610 -4.54 21.84 3.82
CA THR A 610 -3.55 20.88 3.36
C THR A 610 -2.13 21.07 3.92
N PRO A 611 -1.60 22.28 4.18
CA PRO A 611 -0.35 22.46 4.87
C PRO A 611 -0.33 21.89 6.31
N LEU A 612 -1.47 21.93 7.02
CA LEU A 612 -1.60 21.30 8.34
C LEU A 612 -1.50 19.76 8.25
N LEU A 613 -2.03 19.18 7.19
CA LEU A 613 -1.85 17.74 6.93
C LEU A 613 -0.36 17.40 6.75
N GLY A 614 0.39 18.22 5.99
CA GLY A 614 1.83 18.08 5.85
C GLY A 614 2.56 18.10 7.19
N MET A 615 2.20 19.06 8.07
CA MET A 615 2.79 19.17 9.42
C MET A 615 2.45 17.98 10.33
N ALA A 616 1.31 17.32 10.12
CA ALA A 616 0.81 16.25 10.98
C ALA A 616 1.21 14.84 10.55
N LYS A 617 1.77 14.64 9.35
CA LYS A 617 2.07 13.30 8.80
C LYS A 617 3.51 12.86 9.09
N PRO A 618 3.72 11.81 9.93
CA PRO A 618 5.03 11.21 10.08
C PRO A 618 5.56 10.64 8.75
N GLY A 619 6.87 10.79 8.50
CA GLY A 619 7.51 10.30 7.27
C GLY A 619 7.30 11.19 6.03
N LEU A 620 6.63 12.34 6.18
CA LEU A 620 6.41 13.32 5.12
C LEU A 620 7.03 14.66 5.52
N SER A 621 7.90 15.24 4.68
CA SER A 621 8.46 16.58 4.86
C SER A 621 7.76 17.55 3.92
N ALA A 622 7.09 18.57 4.48
CA ALA A 622 6.24 19.50 3.72
C ALA A 622 6.93 20.85 3.49
N PHE A 623 6.88 21.33 2.23
CA PHE A 623 7.43 22.62 1.83
C PHE A 623 6.46 23.44 0.98
N GLU A 624 6.56 24.75 1.12
CA GLU A 624 5.82 25.72 0.31
C GLU A 624 6.74 26.90 -0.11
N PRO A 625 7.58 26.68 -1.15
CA PRO A 625 8.51 27.72 -1.62
C PRO A 625 7.78 28.88 -2.30
N ALA A 626 8.34 30.09 -2.17
CA ALA A 626 7.88 31.28 -2.89
C ALA A 626 8.57 31.44 -4.25
N TYR A 627 9.86 31.14 -4.33
CA TYR A 627 10.73 31.44 -5.47
C TYR A 627 11.24 30.15 -6.17
N ALA A 628 11.59 30.30 -7.45
CA ALA A 628 12.10 29.19 -8.26
C ALA A 628 13.46 28.66 -7.77
N ASP A 629 14.30 29.52 -7.19
CA ASP A 629 15.59 29.12 -6.59
C ASP A 629 15.41 28.27 -5.34
N GLU A 630 14.48 28.64 -4.46
CA GLU A 630 14.08 27.82 -3.32
C GLU A 630 13.58 26.43 -3.77
N LEU A 631 12.70 26.42 -4.77
CA LEU A 631 12.18 25.16 -5.30
C LEU A 631 13.26 24.26 -5.87
N ALA A 632 14.24 24.83 -6.59
CA ALA A 632 15.37 24.06 -7.14
C ALA A 632 16.23 23.44 -6.03
N VAL A 633 16.50 24.18 -4.95
CA VAL A 633 17.20 23.70 -3.75
C VAL A 633 16.42 22.58 -3.09
N ILE A 634 15.13 22.78 -2.85
CA ILE A 634 14.24 21.80 -2.18
C ILE A 634 14.11 20.52 -3.02
N LEU A 635 13.91 20.63 -4.35
CA LEU A 635 13.82 19.46 -5.23
C LEU A 635 15.12 18.64 -5.23
N ARG A 636 16.27 19.32 -5.31
CA ARG A 636 17.56 18.65 -5.23
C ARG A 636 17.69 17.86 -3.91
N TRP A 637 17.43 18.53 -2.78
CA TRP A 637 17.42 17.90 -1.46
C TRP A 637 16.41 16.74 -1.39
N SER A 638 15.22 16.90 -1.99
CA SER A 638 14.20 15.86 -1.99
C SER A 638 14.71 14.57 -2.62
N PHE A 639 15.41 14.64 -3.77
CA PHE A 639 15.98 13.46 -4.41
C PHE A 639 17.04 12.76 -3.55
N GLU A 640 17.79 13.49 -2.76
CA GLU A 640 18.73 12.92 -1.78
C GLU A 640 18.00 12.33 -0.58
N HIS A 641 17.01 13.03 -0.05
CA HIS A 641 16.21 12.62 1.11
C HIS A 641 15.40 11.32 0.86
N LEU A 642 14.85 11.14 -0.34
CA LEU A 642 14.18 9.89 -0.71
C LEU A 642 15.11 8.66 -0.62
N GLN A 643 16.40 8.84 -0.68
CA GLN A 643 17.41 7.78 -0.76
C GLN A 643 18.19 7.59 0.55
N ALA A 644 17.95 8.45 1.53
CA ALA A 644 18.62 8.36 2.83
C ALA A 644 18.03 7.19 3.65
N GLU A 645 18.90 6.36 4.25
CA GLU A 645 18.51 5.10 4.91
C GLU A 645 19.34 4.84 6.19
N ALA A 646 19.78 5.91 6.90
CA ALA A 646 20.56 5.74 8.13
C ALA A 646 19.74 5.02 9.21
N LYS A 647 20.28 3.95 9.77
CA LYS A 647 19.65 3.20 10.87
C LYS A 647 19.80 3.95 12.21
N THR A 648 20.91 4.63 12.40
CA THR A 648 21.21 5.48 13.57
C THR A 648 21.35 6.91 13.11
N LEU A 649 20.76 7.84 13.86
CA LEU A 649 20.91 9.27 13.60
C LEU A 649 22.22 9.79 14.21
N GLU A 650 22.88 10.69 13.51
CA GLU A 650 23.97 11.46 14.08
C GLU A 650 23.47 12.39 15.19
N PRO A 651 24.28 12.65 16.23
CA PRO A 651 23.92 13.64 17.23
C PRO A 651 23.64 15.00 16.56
N GLY A 652 22.50 15.61 16.90
CA GLY A 652 22.10 16.91 16.35
C GLY A 652 21.20 16.85 15.10
N ASP A 653 20.94 15.68 14.50
CA ASP A 653 19.90 15.53 13.45
C ASP A 653 18.49 15.58 14.06
N LEU A 654 18.07 16.80 14.41
CA LEU A 654 16.74 17.05 15.02
C LEU A 654 15.57 16.69 14.09
N LEU A 655 15.79 16.69 12.79
CA LEU A 655 14.75 16.46 11.80
C LEU A 655 14.66 14.99 11.34
N GLY A 656 15.70 14.21 11.63
CA GLY A 656 15.78 12.83 11.21
C GLY A 656 16.01 12.66 9.70
N ASP A 657 16.59 13.64 9.05
CA ASP A 657 16.80 13.67 7.59
C ASP A 657 17.64 12.51 7.09
N GLN A 658 18.56 12.02 7.91
CA GLN A 658 19.41 10.87 7.56
C GLN A 658 18.64 9.56 7.42
N ARG A 659 17.44 9.43 7.99
CA ARG A 659 16.55 8.28 7.79
C ARG A 659 15.84 8.32 6.45
N GLY A 660 15.70 9.52 5.88
CA GLY A 660 14.90 9.76 4.69
C GLY A 660 13.39 9.77 4.95
N GLY A 661 12.64 9.93 3.88
CA GLY A 661 11.19 10.01 3.91
C GLY A 661 10.63 10.47 2.56
N SER A 662 9.33 10.70 2.51
CA SER A 662 8.65 11.32 1.38
C SER A 662 8.58 12.83 1.53
N VAL A 663 8.35 13.53 0.44
CA VAL A 663 8.29 15.00 0.39
C VAL A 663 6.96 15.46 -0.21
N TYR A 664 6.35 16.47 0.39
CA TYR A 664 5.18 17.17 -0.09
C TYR A 664 5.55 18.61 -0.46
N LEU A 665 5.27 18.98 -1.71
CA LEU A 665 5.49 20.33 -2.24
C LEU A 665 4.15 20.96 -2.58
N ARG A 666 3.79 22.02 -1.91
CA ARG A 666 2.62 22.85 -2.23
C ARG A 666 3.04 24.00 -3.12
N LEU A 667 2.56 24.03 -4.37
CA LEU A 667 3.00 24.99 -5.39
C LEU A 667 1.83 25.80 -5.94
N SER A 668 2.12 27.08 -6.22
CA SER A 668 1.13 28.05 -6.73
C SER A 668 1.29 28.27 -8.24
N THR A 669 0.18 28.58 -8.89
CA THR A 669 0.10 29.07 -10.29
C THR A 669 0.31 30.58 -10.42
N ARG A 670 0.29 31.31 -9.31
CA ARG A 670 0.51 32.74 -9.32
C ARG A 670 1.94 33.08 -9.68
N ARG A 671 2.13 33.85 -10.75
CA ARG A 671 3.45 34.37 -11.14
C ARG A 671 3.84 35.53 -10.24
N ILE A 672 5.03 35.47 -9.67
CA ILE A 672 5.65 36.56 -8.88
C ILE A 672 7.01 36.93 -9.46
N ASP A 673 7.47 38.14 -9.16
CA ASP A 673 8.80 38.59 -9.55
C ASP A 673 9.85 37.77 -8.82
N GLN A 674 10.81 37.25 -9.58
CA GLN A 674 11.88 36.39 -9.05
C GLN A 674 13.04 37.25 -8.52
N ARG A 675 13.82 36.70 -7.61
CA ARG A 675 14.97 37.39 -7.03
C ARG A 675 16.27 36.74 -7.53
N GLU A 676 17.16 37.58 -8.03
CA GLU A 676 18.54 37.13 -8.29
C GLU A 676 19.36 37.32 -7.02
N ARG A 677 19.84 36.21 -6.47
CA ARG A 677 20.66 36.18 -5.26
C ARG A 677 21.64 34.99 -5.32
N PRO A 678 22.81 35.11 -4.69
CA PRO A 678 23.72 33.97 -4.55
C PRO A 678 23.10 32.95 -3.62
N LEU A 679 23.15 31.69 -4.01
CA LEU A 679 22.79 30.53 -3.20
C LEU A 679 24.07 29.98 -2.55
N ASP A 680 24.51 30.64 -1.50
CA ASP A 680 25.60 30.10 -0.67
C ASP A 680 25.10 28.94 0.20
N THR A 681 26.03 28.21 0.82
CA THR A 681 25.70 27.03 1.62
C THR A 681 24.78 27.40 2.79
N GLY A 682 24.98 28.54 3.43
CA GLY A 682 24.19 28.98 4.58
C GLY A 682 22.74 29.24 4.21
N LEU A 683 22.47 29.90 3.07
CA LEU A 683 21.11 30.14 2.57
C LEU A 683 20.46 28.81 2.14
N VAL A 684 21.23 27.92 1.46
CA VAL A 684 20.74 26.59 1.07
C VAL A 684 20.28 25.79 2.30
N ASP A 685 21.10 25.76 3.35
CA ASP A 685 20.77 25.05 4.58
C ASP A 685 19.52 25.63 5.26
N GLN A 686 19.42 26.96 5.34
CA GLN A 686 18.26 27.65 5.92
C GLN A 686 16.96 27.38 5.11
N ILE A 687 17.02 27.37 3.78
CA ILE A 687 15.87 27.00 2.92
C ILE A 687 15.39 25.59 3.27
N ILE A 688 16.30 24.66 3.47
CA ILE A 688 15.99 23.26 3.81
C ILE A 688 15.55 23.13 5.26
N GLU A 689 16.15 23.86 6.21
CA GLU A 689 15.72 23.89 7.61
C GLU A 689 14.29 24.45 7.78
N GLY A 690 13.79 25.23 6.79
CA GLY A 690 12.42 25.68 6.72
C GLY A 690 12.20 27.18 6.80
N GLY A 691 13.24 28.01 6.91
CA GLY A 691 13.08 29.47 6.89
C GLY A 691 14.38 30.24 6.96
N TYR A 692 14.35 31.47 6.44
CA TYR A 692 15.51 32.38 6.38
C TYR A 692 15.03 33.85 6.40
N TRP A 693 15.89 34.76 6.78
CA TRP A 693 15.60 36.19 6.73
C TRP A 693 15.70 36.73 5.29
N LEU A 694 14.58 37.09 4.69
CA LEU A 694 14.56 37.81 3.42
C LEU A 694 15.02 39.26 3.60
N CYS A 695 14.62 39.90 4.71
CA CYS A 695 15.17 41.15 5.24
C CYS A 695 15.49 40.93 6.71
N PRO A 696 16.77 40.85 7.11
CA PRO A 696 17.17 40.64 8.50
C PRO A 696 16.65 41.77 9.42
N PRO A 697 16.17 41.43 10.63
CA PRO A 697 15.80 42.41 11.62
C PRO A 697 17.03 43.11 12.22
N ALA A 698 16.83 44.31 12.76
CA ALA A 698 17.84 44.87 13.68
C ALA A 698 17.81 44.14 15.03
N ASP A 699 18.94 44.18 15.77
CA ASP A 699 18.97 43.66 17.12
C ASP A 699 17.93 44.37 17.99
N GLY A 700 17.11 43.59 18.71
CA GLY A 700 16.04 44.07 19.53
C GLY A 700 14.79 44.52 18.71
N ALA A 701 14.64 44.10 17.47
CA ALA A 701 13.49 44.46 16.63
C ALA A 701 12.16 44.13 17.30
N SER A 702 11.22 45.06 17.19
CA SER A 702 9.91 45.04 17.82
C SER A 702 8.82 44.45 16.91
N LEU A 703 9.12 44.23 15.61
CA LEU A 703 8.19 43.76 14.61
C LEU A 703 8.84 42.81 13.62
N VAL A 704 8.14 41.73 13.31
CA VAL A 704 8.45 40.82 12.23
C VAL A 704 7.20 40.50 11.43
N ILE A 705 7.35 40.45 10.11
CA ILE A 705 6.39 39.83 9.22
C ILE A 705 6.99 38.50 8.78
N ALA A 706 6.27 37.37 9.04
CA ALA A 706 6.63 36.04 8.58
C ALA A 706 5.64 35.59 7.51
N TYR A 707 6.10 35.21 6.33
CA TYR A 707 5.25 34.77 5.25
C TYR A 707 5.61 33.39 4.75
N MET A 708 4.66 32.72 4.10
CA MET A 708 4.85 31.42 3.45
C MET A 708 4.38 31.47 2.00
N GLY A 709 5.11 30.83 1.10
CA GLY A 709 4.75 30.62 -0.29
C GLY A 709 4.43 31.92 -1.04
N VAL A 710 3.33 31.87 -1.77
CA VAL A 710 2.87 32.90 -2.72
C VAL A 710 2.58 34.28 -2.09
N MET A 711 2.55 34.38 -0.75
CA MET A 711 2.34 35.63 -0.04
C MET A 711 3.57 36.55 0.00
N ALA A 712 4.69 36.13 -0.56
CA ALA A 712 5.95 36.89 -0.61
C ALA A 712 5.79 38.35 -1.12
N PRO A 713 5.08 38.65 -2.22
CA PRO A 713 4.93 40.04 -2.70
C PRO A 713 4.19 40.94 -1.71
N GLN A 714 3.04 40.49 -1.15
CA GLN A 714 2.26 41.25 -0.19
C GLN A 714 3.03 41.51 1.10
N ALA A 715 3.72 40.48 1.61
CA ALA A 715 4.54 40.59 2.81
C ALA A 715 5.72 41.56 2.59
N LEU A 716 6.37 41.52 1.43
CA LEU A 716 7.48 42.44 1.09
C LEU A 716 7.02 43.90 0.99
N GLU A 717 5.89 44.16 0.36
CA GLU A 717 5.34 45.54 0.26
C GLU A 717 4.86 46.06 1.61
N ALA A 718 4.20 45.25 2.41
CA ALA A 718 3.82 45.59 3.77
C ALA A 718 5.07 45.86 4.66
N HIS A 719 6.11 45.06 4.53
CA HIS A 719 7.38 45.28 5.21
C HIS A 719 8.02 46.62 4.81
N LYS A 720 8.10 46.96 3.53
CA LYS A 720 8.58 48.27 3.06
C LYS A 720 7.76 49.45 3.65
N ALA A 721 6.42 49.29 3.71
CA ALA A 721 5.58 50.30 4.31
C ALA A 721 5.86 50.45 5.84
N MET A 722 6.09 49.34 6.52
CA MET A 722 6.33 49.34 7.97
C MET A 722 7.73 49.83 8.34
N THR A 723 8.77 49.62 7.52
CA THR A 723 10.13 50.10 7.80
C THR A 723 10.24 51.61 7.86
N ALA A 724 9.30 52.37 7.28
CA ALA A 724 9.19 53.80 7.46
C ALA A 724 8.83 54.22 8.89
N HIS A 725 8.15 53.34 9.63
CA HIS A 725 7.69 53.56 11.01
C HIS A 725 8.47 52.78 12.05
N GLU A 726 8.93 51.62 11.68
CA GLU A 726 9.75 50.67 12.50
C GLU A 726 10.99 50.24 11.70
N PRO A 727 12.07 51.02 11.65
CA PRO A 727 13.22 50.81 10.75
C PRO A 727 13.97 49.53 10.97
N GLY A 728 13.77 48.86 12.10
CA GLY A 728 14.42 47.57 12.41
C GLY A 728 13.55 46.36 12.15
N ALA A 729 12.35 46.53 11.55
CA ALA A 729 11.44 45.40 11.30
C ALA A 729 12.07 44.32 10.40
N GLY A 730 11.86 43.04 10.74
CA GLY A 730 12.33 41.90 9.95
C GLY A 730 11.26 41.34 9.01
N LEU A 731 11.75 40.68 7.92
CA LEU A 731 10.87 39.92 7.00
C LEU A 731 11.42 38.49 6.92
N LEU A 732 10.69 37.54 7.52
CA LEU A 732 11.04 36.12 7.59
C LEU A 732 10.31 35.36 6.48
N ALA A 733 11.06 34.68 5.61
CA ALA A 733 10.54 33.72 4.65
C ALA A 733 10.47 32.33 5.30
N VAL A 734 9.29 31.73 5.29
CA VAL A 734 9.07 30.35 5.77
C VAL A 734 8.87 29.47 4.55
N THR A 735 9.82 28.57 4.30
CA THR A 735 9.77 27.59 3.21
C THR A 735 9.14 26.27 3.65
N SER A 736 9.15 26.02 4.98
CA SER A 736 8.55 24.83 5.59
C SER A 736 8.13 25.10 7.03
N ALA A 737 6.86 25.33 7.25
CA ALA A 737 6.30 25.41 8.60
C ALA A 737 6.45 24.07 9.36
N ASP A 738 6.31 22.94 8.65
CA ASP A 738 6.52 21.59 9.19
C ASP A 738 7.90 21.43 9.81
N ARG A 739 8.96 21.69 9.05
CA ARG A 739 10.32 21.43 9.49
C ARG A 739 10.74 22.33 10.63
N LEU A 740 10.35 23.61 10.58
CA LEU A 740 10.58 24.54 11.69
C LEU A 740 9.87 24.08 12.97
N HIS A 741 8.61 23.66 12.87
CA HIS A 741 7.84 23.20 14.02
C HIS A 741 8.37 21.88 14.58
N ARG A 742 8.63 20.91 13.71
CA ARG A 742 9.18 19.59 14.10
C ARG A 742 10.55 19.72 14.76
N GLY A 743 11.44 20.55 14.19
CA GLY A 743 12.75 20.84 14.77
C GLY A 743 12.66 21.51 16.14
N TRP A 744 11.72 22.44 16.30
CA TRP A 744 11.47 23.08 17.60
C TRP A 744 11.00 22.08 18.67
N LEU A 745 10.03 21.24 18.35
CA LEU A 745 9.58 20.20 19.28
C LEU A 745 10.69 19.17 19.59
N ALA A 746 11.52 18.82 18.61
CA ALA A 746 12.63 17.90 18.80
C ALA A 746 13.68 18.49 19.73
N ALA A 747 14.04 19.79 19.57
CA ALA A 747 14.95 20.48 20.45
C ALA A 747 14.42 20.57 21.89
N GLN A 748 13.11 20.82 22.06
CA GLN A 748 12.50 20.80 23.39
C GLN A 748 12.63 19.42 24.06
N ARG A 749 12.36 18.34 23.33
CA ARG A 749 12.52 16.98 23.86
C ARG A 749 13.96 16.64 24.19
N ALA A 750 14.92 17.03 23.34
CA ALA A 750 16.35 16.84 23.59
C ALA A 750 16.78 17.52 24.89
N ARG A 751 16.35 18.76 25.12
CA ARG A 751 16.62 19.48 26.38
C ARG A 751 15.98 18.81 27.61
N GLN A 752 14.80 18.19 27.48
CA GLN A 752 14.15 17.43 28.57
C GLN A 752 14.97 16.21 29.00
N VAL A 753 15.70 15.58 28.09
CA VAL A 753 16.57 14.43 28.40
C VAL A 753 18.03 14.81 28.69
N GLY A 754 18.34 16.10 28.82
CA GLY A 754 19.63 16.59 29.29
C GLY A 754 20.53 17.21 28.23
N GLU A 755 20.15 17.27 26.97
CA GLU A 755 20.92 17.92 25.89
C GLU A 755 20.66 19.44 25.88
N ARG A 756 21.19 20.14 26.92
CA ARG A 756 20.83 21.55 27.24
C ARG A 756 21.16 22.57 26.14
N GLU A 757 22.17 22.32 25.31
CA GLU A 757 22.67 23.27 24.31
C GLU A 757 21.95 23.14 22.95
N THR A 758 20.98 22.20 22.82
CA THR A 758 20.27 21.97 21.57
C THR A 758 19.33 23.14 21.23
N THR A 759 19.55 23.78 20.08
CA THR A 759 18.80 24.94 19.60
C THR A 759 18.20 24.66 18.23
N ALA A 760 16.90 24.86 18.08
CA ALA A 760 16.20 24.69 16.79
C ALA A 760 16.45 25.85 15.82
N ALA A 761 16.29 25.64 14.51
CA ALA A 761 16.42 26.67 13.49
C ALA A 761 15.54 27.89 13.78
N ILE A 762 14.29 27.67 14.14
CA ILE A 762 13.35 28.78 14.43
C ILE A 762 13.74 29.57 15.69
N GLU A 763 14.36 28.94 16.70
CA GLU A 763 14.85 29.64 17.90
C GLU A 763 16.01 30.57 17.53
N ARG A 764 16.94 30.13 16.68
CA ARG A 764 18.04 30.96 16.14
C ARG A 764 17.52 32.11 15.30
N LEU A 765 16.52 31.86 14.45
CA LEU A 765 15.89 32.88 13.60
C LEU A 765 15.21 33.99 14.46
N LEU A 766 14.55 33.65 15.54
CA LEU A 766 13.84 34.60 16.37
C LEU A 766 14.72 35.23 17.48
N GLU A 767 16.00 34.84 17.61
CA GLU A 767 16.94 35.33 18.63
C GLU A 767 17.15 36.84 18.57
N PRO A 768 17.31 37.49 17.39
CA PRO A 768 17.57 38.94 17.32
C PRO A 768 16.38 39.82 17.79
N LEU A 769 15.21 39.22 18.03
CA LEU A 769 14.00 39.95 18.34
C LEU A 769 13.87 40.34 19.81
N ALA A 770 13.25 41.46 20.07
CA ALA A 770 12.83 41.83 21.43
C ALA A 770 11.88 40.78 22.03
N GLY A 771 11.92 40.58 23.34
CA GLY A 771 11.06 39.64 24.04
C GLY A 771 9.55 39.97 23.87
N ASN A 772 9.22 41.22 23.66
CA ASN A 772 7.86 41.73 23.41
C ASN A 772 7.59 42.01 21.92
N ALA A 773 8.43 41.53 21.02
CA ALA A 773 8.21 41.69 19.56
C ALA A 773 6.88 41.14 19.11
N ARG A 774 6.27 41.83 18.14
CA ARG A 774 5.04 41.39 17.47
C ARG A 774 5.38 40.60 16.22
N LEU A 775 4.77 39.43 16.10
CA LEU A 775 4.86 38.62 14.91
C LEU A 775 3.55 38.78 14.12
N VAL A 776 3.64 39.12 12.85
CA VAL A 776 2.50 39.06 11.91
C VAL A 776 2.79 37.97 10.92
N THR A 777 1.98 36.92 10.93
CA THR A 777 2.15 35.78 10.01
C THR A 777 1.16 35.82 8.87
N VAL A 778 1.59 35.50 7.65
CA VAL A 778 0.78 35.62 6.45
C VAL A 778 0.93 34.37 5.57
N SER A 779 -0.17 33.66 5.32
CA SER A 779 -0.20 32.53 4.39
C SER A 779 -1.53 32.49 3.64
N ASP A 780 -1.57 31.93 2.44
CA ASP A 780 -2.81 31.66 1.73
C ASP A 780 -3.40 30.29 2.10
N SER A 781 -3.19 29.90 3.35
CA SER A 781 -3.69 28.69 4.02
C SER A 781 -4.24 29.03 5.40
N HIS A 782 -4.67 28.02 6.16
CA HIS A 782 -5.20 28.23 7.51
C HIS A 782 -4.16 28.89 8.44
N PRO A 783 -4.52 29.95 9.19
CA PRO A 783 -3.55 30.70 10.01
C PRO A 783 -2.84 29.86 11.09
N ALA A 784 -3.42 28.73 11.50
CA ALA A 784 -2.79 27.78 12.44
C ALA A 784 -1.43 27.26 11.96
N VAL A 785 -1.17 27.28 10.65
CA VAL A 785 0.10 26.83 10.06
C VAL A 785 1.30 27.60 10.61
N LEU A 786 1.14 28.91 10.91
CA LEU A 786 2.22 29.77 11.40
C LEU A 786 1.96 30.38 12.79
N SER A 787 0.73 30.31 13.33
CA SER A 787 0.38 30.95 14.61
C SER A 787 1.19 30.40 15.81
N TRP A 788 1.71 29.20 15.74
CA TRP A 788 2.56 28.59 16.76
C TRP A 788 3.92 29.30 16.96
N LEU A 789 4.36 30.12 15.99
CA LEU A 789 5.64 30.86 16.07
C LEU A 789 5.73 31.71 17.34
N GLY A 790 4.62 32.22 17.84
CA GLY A 790 4.58 32.99 19.09
C GLY A 790 4.94 32.17 20.32
N ALA A 791 4.68 30.86 20.32
CA ALA A 791 5.02 29.99 21.45
C ALA A 791 6.53 29.76 21.60
N VAL A 792 7.33 29.98 20.54
CA VAL A 792 8.77 29.71 20.53
C VAL A 792 9.50 30.57 21.56
N ARG A 793 9.17 31.87 21.66
CA ARG A 793 9.79 32.82 22.59
C ARG A 793 8.78 33.64 23.43
N GLY A 794 7.51 33.23 23.45
CA GLY A 794 6.45 33.89 24.20
C GLY A 794 5.98 35.22 23.57
N GLN A 795 6.16 35.39 22.27
CA GLN A 795 5.85 36.60 21.54
C GLN A 795 4.39 36.60 21.08
N ARG A 796 3.80 37.79 20.90
CA ARG A 796 2.42 37.96 20.40
C ARG A 796 2.38 37.71 18.91
N VAL A 797 1.38 36.93 18.44
CA VAL A 797 1.16 36.68 17.02
C VAL A 797 -0.18 37.26 16.57
N ASN A 798 -0.15 37.95 15.43
CA ASN A 798 -1.34 38.27 14.66
C ASN A 798 -1.28 37.44 13.37
N ALA A 799 -2.07 36.38 13.31
CA ALA A 799 -2.01 35.39 12.23
C ALA A 799 -3.07 35.69 11.16
N LEU A 800 -2.63 35.98 9.93
CA LEU A 800 -3.46 36.17 8.76
C LEU A 800 -3.45 34.95 7.87
N GLY A 801 -4.64 34.51 7.46
CA GLY A 801 -4.80 33.29 6.63
C GLY A 801 -6.26 33.11 6.21
N VAL A 802 -6.58 31.95 5.67
CA VAL A 802 -7.89 31.60 5.12
C VAL A 802 -8.60 30.63 6.06
N GLU A 803 -9.67 31.07 6.70
CA GLU A 803 -10.46 30.30 7.67
C GLU A 803 -11.83 29.86 7.12
N GLN A 804 -12.17 30.28 5.90
CA GLN A 804 -13.45 29.99 5.24
C GLN A 804 -13.21 29.22 3.94
N PHE A 805 -14.28 28.58 3.43
CA PHE A 805 -14.24 28.05 2.08
C PHE A 805 -13.93 29.14 1.07
N GLY A 806 -13.12 28.83 0.06
CA GLY A 806 -12.83 29.77 -1.01
C GLY A 806 -14.04 30.10 -1.88
N GLN A 807 -13.88 31.05 -2.78
CA GLN A 807 -14.88 31.40 -3.79
C GLN A 807 -14.22 31.96 -5.05
N SER A 808 -14.98 32.01 -6.15
CA SER A 808 -14.53 32.66 -7.38
C SER A 808 -14.42 34.16 -7.22
N GLY A 809 -13.41 34.73 -7.85
CA GLY A 809 -13.19 36.18 -7.86
C GLY A 809 -11.87 36.51 -8.56
N THR A 810 -11.52 37.77 -8.62
CA THR A 810 -10.15 38.18 -8.95
C THR A 810 -9.24 37.94 -7.74
N LEU A 811 -7.96 37.74 -7.96
CA LEU A 811 -7.01 37.55 -6.85
C LEU A 811 -7.00 38.73 -5.88
N SER A 812 -7.15 39.98 -6.39
CA SER A 812 -7.22 41.19 -5.56
C SER A 812 -8.43 41.19 -4.65
N GLU A 813 -9.61 40.87 -5.19
CA GLU A 813 -10.87 40.81 -4.40
C GLU A 813 -10.79 39.73 -3.32
N LEU A 814 -10.20 38.56 -3.64
CA LEU A 814 -10.06 37.48 -2.67
C LEU A 814 -9.06 37.83 -1.56
N TYR A 815 -7.94 38.46 -1.91
CA TYR A 815 -6.98 38.91 -0.90
C TYR A 815 -7.56 39.98 0.01
N GLU A 816 -8.36 40.93 -0.52
CA GLU A 816 -9.09 41.90 0.28
C GLU A 816 -10.12 41.22 1.18
N THR A 817 -10.92 40.28 0.64
CA THR A 817 -11.94 39.53 1.37
C THR A 817 -11.36 38.75 2.54
N TYR A 818 -10.22 38.06 2.31
CA TYR A 818 -9.56 37.28 3.34
C TYR A 818 -8.52 38.07 4.15
N GLN A 819 -8.44 39.42 3.99
CA GLN A 819 -7.50 40.27 4.70
C GLN A 819 -6.03 39.92 4.50
N LEU A 820 -5.67 39.45 3.31
CA LEU A 820 -4.32 39.10 2.90
C LEU A 820 -3.67 40.14 1.96
N ASP A 821 -4.34 41.22 1.69
CA ASP A 821 -3.85 42.40 0.96
C ASP A 821 -2.84 43.20 1.79
N VAL A 822 -2.05 44.05 1.15
CA VAL A 822 -1.00 44.87 1.80
C VAL A 822 -1.55 45.75 2.91
N ALA A 823 -2.72 46.35 2.70
CA ALA A 823 -3.33 47.25 3.69
C ALA A 823 -3.72 46.51 4.98
N SER A 824 -4.30 45.30 4.84
CA SER A 824 -4.67 44.45 5.96
C SER A 824 -3.43 43.94 6.74
N ILE A 825 -2.34 43.59 6.05
CA ILE A 825 -1.08 43.19 6.68
C ILE A 825 -0.48 44.38 7.47
N VAL A 826 -0.43 45.56 6.88
CA VAL A 826 0.02 46.80 7.55
C VAL A 826 -0.83 47.12 8.79
N GLN A 827 -2.15 47.00 8.67
CA GLN A 827 -3.06 47.19 9.80
C GLN A 827 -2.77 46.19 10.93
N ALA A 828 -2.52 44.89 10.57
CA ALA A 828 -2.14 43.89 11.54
C ALA A 828 -0.82 44.20 12.25
N CYS A 829 0.15 44.81 11.54
CA CYS A 829 1.42 45.26 12.11
C CYS A 829 1.23 46.44 13.08
N GLN A 830 0.26 47.31 12.86
CA GLN A 830 0.04 48.50 13.67
C GLN A 830 -0.77 48.25 14.95
N ARG A 831 -1.51 47.15 15.04
CA ARG A 831 -2.27 46.80 16.25
C ARG A 831 -1.29 46.54 17.43
N ARG A 832 -1.43 47.38 18.48
CA ARG A 832 -0.60 47.30 19.71
C ARG A 832 -1.34 46.64 20.89
N ASN A 833 -2.28 45.75 20.63
CA ASN A 833 -3.11 45.16 21.69
C ASN A 833 -2.34 44.30 22.67
#